data_cab3921d9a71ebd3f8c91046a0456c41
#
_entry.id   cab3921d9a71ebd3f8c91046a0456c41
#
_cell.length_a   1.000
_cell.length_b   1.000
_cell.length_c   1.000
_cell.angle_alpha   90.00
_cell.angle_beta   90.00
_cell.angle_gamma   90.00
#
_symmetry.space_group_name_H-M   'P 1'
#
loop_
_entity.id
_entity.type
_entity.pdbx_description
1 polymer ?
#
loop_
_entity_poly.entity_id
_entity_poly.type
_entity_poly.pdbx_seq_one_letter_code
_entity_poly.pdbx_strand_id
1 'polypeptide(L)'
;MKTMRLLILIFLLILTQFLPTTFAQGYNQWKLPEGAYLRIGKGSISGDIVFSPDNSLLAVGSSIGVWIYDGHTGKELKLLTGNSDEISSVAFSTDGRTVAAGSSHEVLLWDVDTGNLKTTLTEHTDDVSDIAFSPDETTLASSGEHKDDTIMFWNIETETLKSSIAGNVGNITTVTYSSNGQLFASAGATDDHTVELWDLATETLITTLIGHTDDVSDIAFSPDGQILASAGGWLDEKVRLWDVATGDLKVTLYGHTEGIRSVAFNPNGTTLASAGEDGVVCLWDVASERFKTALFAHKGGVVSVAFSPDGRTLASGSWDGNVILWDAKTFEPIKTINGHIVDFSSIAFSPDGRTLVSGGWDRNLYLWDTANGRNKATLIGHVGGIESVAFSSDGRTLASSANFSSISSRFFSDDYTVKLWDAVSETHITTILGHNRSVSSVVFSPDGRILATGSADSRVTLWDVATGYHLVTFPGDRYSVRNLAFSPDGETLAFGGSDYKTHLWNINSRHSQDTYFRHPYSISSIAFSPDGRTLACAGGREIRIWDILTGELNTAISGLSNSFRSIAFSPDGKTLVSGGGYSDSTVHLWNPATGEQIATLPGHKSGVPTVAFSPDGSILATASSDGTILLWDFTTIIIPPSLETDVNGDGVEDVYDLVVVAANFGQTGPNPADVNGDGVVDIADLIKVAAALDNAGAPSLYQKTLTAFNAKDLQKWLAQAQQLNLTDVTSQKGIRFLEQLLITLTPKETVLLPNYPNPFNPETWIPYQLAEPADVTIQIYASDAKLIRTLNVGYQPAGLYQQRDSAAYWNGKNEVGEPVASGVYFYTLTVGNFTATRRMLIRK
;
A
#
# COMPACT_ATOMS: atom_id res chain seq x y z
N MET A 1 57.65 -20.05 -8.62
CA MET A 1 56.98 -19.03 -7.76
C MET A 1 56.36 -17.87 -8.54
N LYS A 2 56.96 -17.30 -9.60
CA LYS A 2 56.33 -16.20 -10.37
C LYS A 2 55.09 -16.65 -11.18
N THR A 3 55.15 -17.83 -11.81
CA THR A 3 54.04 -18.42 -12.58
C THR A 3 52.86 -18.84 -11.73
N MET A 4 53.09 -19.30 -10.52
CA MET A 4 51.99 -19.66 -9.56
C MET A 4 51.33 -18.44 -8.99
N ARG A 5 52.00 -17.30 -8.79
CA ARG A 5 51.40 -16.03 -8.39
C ARG A 5 50.56 -15.41 -9.52
N LEU A 6 50.99 -15.59 -10.79
CA LEU A 6 50.20 -15.11 -11.96
C LEU A 6 48.94 -15.94 -12.12
N LEU A 7 48.99 -17.27 -11.93
CA LEU A 7 47.83 -18.15 -11.96
C LEU A 7 46.80 -17.84 -10.82
N ILE A 8 47.29 -17.56 -9.61
CA ILE A 8 46.47 -17.16 -8.47
C ILE A 8 45.84 -15.78 -8.71
N LEU A 9 46.59 -14.83 -9.32
CA LEU A 9 46.01 -13.53 -9.70
C LEU A 9 44.95 -13.64 -10.81
N ILE A 10 45.16 -14.49 -11.79
CA ILE A 10 44.19 -14.76 -12.87
C ILE A 10 42.94 -15.49 -12.29
N PHE A 11 43.14 -16.44 -11.35
CA PHE A 11 42.01 -17.12 -10.70
C PHE A 11 41.22 -16.18 -9.79
N LEU A 12 41.91 -15.26 -9.09
CA LEU A 12 41.25 -14.19 -8.32
C LEU A 12 40.52 -13.19 -9.25
N LEU A 13 41.06 -12.82 -10.40
CA LEU A 13 40.41 -11.96 -11.38
C LEU A 13 39.20 -12.66 -12.05
N ILE A 14 39.27 -13.97 -12.28
CA ILE A 14 38.16 -14.75 -12.82
C ILE A 14 37.07 -14.96 -11.75
N LEU A 15 37.44 -15.14 -10.47
CA LEU A 15 36.46 -15.20 -9.37
C LEU A 15 35.74 -13.88 -9.14
N THR A 16 36.39 -12.73 -9.42
CA THR A 16 35.73 -11.41 -9.33
C THR A 16 34.81 -11.12 -10.52
N GLN A 17 34.93 -11.84 -11.64
CA GLN A 17 34.00 -11.75 -12.76
C GLN A 17 32.79 -12.71 -12.69
N PHE A 18 32.82 -13.68 -11.76
CA PHE A 18 31.73 -14.64 -11.51
C PHE A 18 31.08 -14.51 -10.13
N LEU A 19 31.40 -13.48 -9.37
CA LEU A 19 30.49 -13.04 -8.35
C LEU A 19 29.31 -12.42 -9.11
N PRO A 20 28.06 -12.92 -8.94
CA PRO A 20 26.93 -12.13 -9.35
C PRO A 20 27.10 -10.83 -8.58
N THR A 21 27.30 -9.73 -9.29
CA THR A 21 27.04 -8.42 -8.74
C THR A 21 25.56 -8.45 -8.39
N THR A 22 25.24 -8.88 -7.19
CA THR A 22 24.00 -8.44 -6.54
C THR A 22 24.21 -6.95 -6.41
N PHE A 23 23.87 -6.20 -7.46
CA PHE A 23 23.54 -4.81 -7.32
C PHE A 23 22.50 -4.81 -6.23
N ALA A 24 22.78 -4.18 -5.10
CA ALA A 24 21.77 -3.95 -4.10
C ALA A 24 20.61 -3.32 -4.86
N GLN A 25 19.47 -4.02 -4.94
CA GLN A 25 18.28 -3.51 -5.58
C GLN A 25 18.03 -2.15 -4.96
N GLY A 26 17.92 -1.09 -5.76
CA GLY A 26 17.53 0.21 -5.26
C GLY A 26 16.12 0.09 -4.66
N TYR A 27 15.79 0.94 -3.70
CA TYR A 27 14.46 0.94 -3.05
C TYR A 27 13.29 0.95 -4.04
N ASN A 28 13.49 1.46 -5.24
CA ASN A 28 12.53 1.50 -6.35
C ASN A 28 12.03 0.11 -6.79
N GLN A 29 12.73 -0.96 -6.39
CA GLN A 29 12.40 -2.35 -6.75
C GLN A 29 11.98 -3.19 -5.54
N TRP A 30 11.90 -2.61 -4.35
CA TRP A 30 11.50 -3.34 -3.16
C TRP A 30 9.98 -3.52 -3.10
N LYS A 31 9.53 -4.75 -2.84
CA LYS A 31 8.11 -5.07 -2.62
C LYS A 31 7.18 -4.47 -3.69
N LEU A 32 7.56 -4.60 -4.95
CA LEU A 32 6.72 -4.19 -6.07
C LEU A 32 5.48 -5.10 -6.17
N PRO A 33 4.32 -4.55 -6.56
CA PRO A 33 3.18 -5.37 -6.94
C PRO A 33 3.48 -6.16 -8.21
N GLU A 34 2.75 -7.23 -8.42
CA GLU A 34 2.89 -8.08 -9.60
C GLU A 34 2.69 -7.28 -10.90
N GLY A 35 3.58 -7.47 -11.86
CA GLY A 35 3.57 -6.75 -13.15
C GLY A 35 4.23 -5.37 -13.12
N ALA A 36 4.46 -4.75 -11.96
CA ALA A 36 5.23 -3.51 -11.87
C ALA A 36 6.73 -3.82 -11.81
N TYR A 37 7.54 -3.13 -12.59
CA TYR A 37 8.99 -3.30 -12.56
C TYR A 37 9.74 -2.19 -11.83
N LEU A 38 9.08 -1.08 -11.55
CA LEU A 38 9.69 0.08 -10.89
C LEU A 38 8.66 0.88 -10.09
N ARG A 39 9.08 1.37 -8.93
CA ARG A 39 8.36 2.37 -8.14
C ARG A 39 9.15 3.67 -8.08
N ILE A 40 8.48 4.79 -8.29
CA ILE A 40 8.98 6.15 -8.07
C ILE A 40 8.24 6.72 -6.87
N GLY A 41 8.96 7.38 -5.95
CA GLY A 41 8.39 7.87 -4.68
C GLY A 41 8.43 6.84 -3.56
N LYS A 42 8.27 7.32 -2.33
CA LYS A 42 8.32 6.53 -1.10
C LYS A 42 7.00 6.53 -0.33
N GLY A 43 5.94 7.05 -0.94
CA GLY A 43 4.69 7.34 -0.25
C GLY A 43 4.76 8.64 0.57
N SER A 44 3.61 9.22 0.87
CA SER A 44 3.51 10.35 1.80
C SER A 44 3.82 9.91 3.23
N ILE A 45 4.40 10.81 4.03
CA ILE A 45 4.55 10.57 5.46
C ILE A 45 3.16 10.74 6.09
N SER A 46 2.61 9.66 6.60
CA SER A 46 1.27 9.62 7.19
C SER A 46 1.30 9.30 8.68
N GLY A 47 2.29 8.51 9.12
CA GLY A 47 2.44 8.10 10.51
C GLY A 47 3.67 8.67 11.20
N ASP A 48 3.99 8.08 12.34
CA ASP A 48 5.08 8.53 13.20
C ASP A 48 6.46 8.31 12.60
N ILE A 49 7.41 9.05 13.17
CA ILE A 49 8.84 8.85 12.98
C ILE A 49 9.43 8.44 14.32
N VAL A 50 10.03 7.25 14.39
CA VAL A 50 10.56 6.71 15.65
C VAL A 50 11.94 6.11 15.46
N PHE A 51 12.83 6.32 16.43
CA PHE A 51 14.14 5.65 16.49
C PHE A 51 14.03 4.30 17.19
N SER A 52 14.84 3.32 16.73
CA SER A 52 15.03 2.08 17.50
C SER A 52 15.71 2.39 18.84
N PRO A 53 15.50 1.58 19.90
CA PRO A 53 16.05 1.83 21.23
C PRO A 53 17.59 1.91 21.27
N ASP A 54 18.28 1.24 20.34
CA ASP A 54 19.73 1.27 20.18
C ASP A 54 20.25 2.40 19.28
N ASN A 55 19.34 3.25 18.77
CA ASN A 55 19.62 4.37 17.85
C ASN A 55 20.18 3.96 16.48
N SER A 56 20.20 2.68 16.15
CA SER A 56 20.74 2.18 14.87
C SER A 56 19.77 2.39 13.69
N LEU A 57 18.47 2.39 13.96
CA LEU A 57 17.42 2.47 12.96
C LEU A 57 16.48 3.65 13.19
N LEU A 58 15.88 4.13 12.09
CA LEU A 58 14.79 5.09 12.09
C LEU A 58 13.63 4.50 11.28
N ALA A 59 12.47 4.35 11.87
CA ALA A 59 11.24 3.96 11.20
C ALA A 59 10.41 5.19 10.84
N VAL A 60 9.83 5.19 9.64
CA VAL A 60 8.97 6.26 9.13
C VAL A 60 7.69 5.63 8.57
N GLY A 61 6.57 5.96 9.19
CA GLY A 61 5.25 5.56 8.71
C GLY A 61 4.87 6.31 7.44
N SER A 62 4.43 5.58 6.43
CA SER A 62 4.03 6.16 5.15
C SER A 62 2.77 5.49 4.60
N SER A 63 2.18 6.13 3.59
CA SER A 63 0.99 5.60 2.88
C SER A 63 1.18 4.20 2.28
N ILE A 64 2.40 3.74 2.06
CA ILE A 64 2.68 2.43 1.44
C ILE A 64 3.28 1.40 2.40
N GLY A 65 3.53 1.77 3.64
CA GLY A 65 4.14 0.91 4.66
C GLY A 65 5.16 1.64 5.52
N VAL A 66 5.94 0.89 6.29
CA VAL A 66 6.95 1.45 7.18
C VAL A 66 8.34 1.38 6.52
N TRP A 67 8.95 2.53 6.32
CA TRP A 67 10.33 2.64 5.86
C TRP A 67 11.29 2.51 7.03
N ILE A 68 12.31 1.67 6.87
CA ILE A 68 13.41 1.54 7.83
C ILE A 68 14.68 2.14 7.21
N TYR A 69 15.22 3.12 7.91
CA TYR A 69 16.46 3.81 7.57
C TYR A 69 17.54 3.50 8.59
N ASP A 70 18.78 3.61 8.19
CA ASP A 70 19.92 3.71 9.12
C ASP A 70 19.80 5.02 9.91
N GLY A 71 19.72 4.93 11.22
CA GLY A 71 19.44 6.07 12.12
C GLY A 71 20.52 7.17 12.12
N HIS A 72 21.72 6.86 11.65
CA HIS A 72 22.85 7.80 11.62
C HIS A 72 23.06 8.43 10.24
N THR A 73 22.89 7.63 9.18
CA THR A 73 23.19 8.05 7.80
C THR A 73 21.96 8.44 7.00
N GLY A 74 20.77 8.05 7.47
CA GLY A 74 19.52 8.20 6.74
C GLY A 74 19.45 7.38 5.45
N LYS A 75 20.24 6.30 5.33
CA LYS A 75 20.24 5.39 4.20
C LYS A 75 19.04 4.45 4.31
N GLU A 76 18.36 4.22 3.19
CA GLU A 76 17.28 3.24 3.11
C GLU A 76 17.80 1.83 3.35
N LEU A 77 17.16 1.09 4.23
CA LEU A 77 17.48 -0.31 4.55
C LEU A 77 16.37 -1.26 4.13
N LYS A 78 15.11 -0.95 4.42
CA LYS A 78 13.96 -1.83 4.14
C LYS A 78 12.68 -1.02 3.95
N LEU A 79 11.70 -1.64 3.29
CA LEU A 79 10.29 -1.24 3.29
C LEU A 79 9.48 -2.43 3.81
N LEU A 80 8.77 -2.22 4.92
CA LEU A 80 7.84 -3.18 5.51
C LEU A 80 6.45 -2.90 4.95
N THR A 81 5.83 -3.89 4.32
CA THR A 81 4.52 -3.79 3.66
C THR A 81 3.58 -4.87 4.19
N GLY A 82 2.31 -4.79 3.83
CA GLY A 82 1.26 -5.71 4.27
C GLY A 82 0.07 -4.96 4.87
N ASN A 83 0.22 -3.65 5.08
CA ASN A 83 -0.85 -2.74 5.49
C ASN A 83 -1.97 -2.69 4.44
N SER A 84 -3.21 -2.61 4.90
CA SER A 84 -4.40 -2.47 4.04
C SER A 84 -4.58 -1.02 3.57
N ASP A 85 -4.20 -0.05 4.40
CA ASP A 85 -4.31 1.39 4.17
C ASP A 85 -3.03 2.11 4.61
N GLU A 86 -2.99 3.45 4.65
CA GLU A 86 -1.85 4.21 5.15
C GLU A 86 -1.52 3.85 6.61
N ILE A 87 -0.27 4.07 6.98
CA ILE A 87 0.20 3.88 8.35
C ILE A 87 -0.16 5.10 9.18
N SER A 88 -0.92 4.91 10.24
CA SER A 88 -1.31 5.97 11.18
C SER A 88 -0.28 6.22 12.28
N SER A 89 0.28 5.16 12.85
CA SER A 89 1.28 5.22 13.91
C SER A 89 2.30 4.09 13.78
N VAL A 90 3.52 4.29 14.31
CA VAL A 90 4.63 3.31 14.28
C VAL A 90 5.34 3.30 15.64
N ALA A 91 5.64 2.11 16.13
CA ALA A 91 6.41 1.92 17.35
C ALA A 91 7.44 0.78 17.21
N PHE A 92 8.62 0.93 17.85
CA PHE A 92 9.55 -0.17 18.08
C PHE A 92 9.28 -0.84 19.42
N SER A 93 9.42 -2.16 19.48
CA SER A 93 9.58 -2.87 20.77
C SER A 93 10.84 -2.39 21.48
N THR A 94 10.86 -2.46 22.81
CA THR A 94 11.97 -1.95 23.61
C THR A 94 13.27 -2.74 23.40
N ASP A 95 13.19 -4.00 22.90
CA ASP A 95 14.35 -4.79 22.45
C ASP A 95 14.78 -4.45 20.99
N GLY A 96 14.06 -3.60 20.30
CA GLY A 96 14.33 -3.17 18.91
C GLY A 96 14.10 -4.22 17.83
N ARG A 97 13.57 -5.41 18.17
CA ARG A 97 13.41 -6.53 17.21
C ARG A 97 12.07 -6.55 16.49
N THR A 98 11.09 -5.86 17.01
CA THR A 98 9.76 -5.79 16.42
C THR A 98 9.40 -4.34 16.10
N VAL A 99 8.83 -4.12 14.92
CA VAL A 99 8.11 -2.89 14.58
C VAL A 99 6.64 -3.21 14.55
N ALA A 100 5.85 -2.40 15.24
CA ALA A 100 4.40 -2.41 15.13
C ALA A 100 3.94 -1.16 14.39
N ALA A 101 2.82 -1.27 13.67
CA ALA A 101 2.16 -0.12 13.06
C ALA A 101 0.64 -0.30 13.02
N GLY A 102 -0.08 0.82 13.20
CA GLY A 102 -1.51 0.93 12.97
C GLY A 102 -1.79 1.22 11.50
N SER A 103 -2.81 0.59 10.94
CA SER A 103 -3.27 0.83 9.56
C SER A 103 -4.71 0.37 9.41
N SER A 104 -5.65 1.24 9.05
CA SER A 104 -7.07 0.90 9.05
C SER A 104 -7.47 0.17 10.35
N HIS A 105 -8.22 -0.90 10.28
CA HIS A 105 -8.68 -1.68 11.45
C HIS A 105 -7.62 -2.67 12.00
N GLU A 106 -6.37 -2.56 11.59
CA GLU A 106 -5.34 -3.57 11.81
C GLU A 106 -4.13 -3.00 12.56
N VAL A 107 -3.55 -3.80 13.43
CA VAL A 107 -2.21 -3.58 13.97
C VAL A 107 -1.29 -4.65 13.40
N LEU A 108 -0.26 -4.23 12.67
CA LEU A 108 0.69 -5.11 12.01
C LEU A 108 1.99 -5.15 12.81
N LEU A 109 2.58 -6.34 12.95
CA LEU A 109 3.86 -6.55 13.61
C LEU A 109 4.84 -7.20 12.66
N TRP A 110 6.04 -6.59 12.49
CA TRP A 110 7.12 -7.14 11.67
C TRP A 110 8.36 -7.45 12.50
N ASP A 111 9.07 -8.47 12.06
CA ASP A 111 10.43 -8.74 12.51
C ASP A 111 11.41 -7.78 11.81
N VAL A 112 12.15 -7.03 12.58
CA VAL A 112 13.03 -5.97 12.06
C VAL A 112 14.20 -6.55 11.25
N ASP A 113 14.77 -7.67 11.69
CA ASP A 113 15.94 -8.28 11.03
C ASP A 113 15.60 -8.86 9.67
N THR A 114 14.49 -9.58 9.59
CA THR A 114 14.05 -10.23 8.35
C THR A 114 13.17 -9.34 7.47
N GLY A 115 12.47 -8.36 8.05
CA GLY A 115 11.45 -7.55 7.39
C GLY A 115 10.17 -8.31 7.06
N ASN A 116 9.95 -9.47 7.66
CA ASN A 116 8.75 -10.28 7.46
C ASN A 116 7.65 -9.87 8.44
N LEU A 117 6.41 -9.86 7.94
CA LEU A 117 5.23 -9.71 8.77
C LEU A 117 5.12 -10.93 9.69
N LYS A 118 5.07 -10.71 11.01
CA LYS A 118 4.88 -11.76 12.03
C LYS A 118 3.41 -12.08 12.17
N THR A 119 2.60 -11.06 12.40
CA THR A 119 1.17 -11.20 12.65
C THR A 119 0.42 -9.91 12.34
N THR A 120 -0.89 -10.04 12.18
CA THR A 120 -1.84 -8.94 12.05
C THR A 120 -2.94 -9.12 13.09
N LEU A 121 -3.19 -8.10 13.91
CA LEU A 121 -4.21 -8.08 14.96
C LEU A 121 -5.41 -7.28 14.42
N THR A 122 -6.59 -7.88 14.39
CA THR A 122 -7.76 -7.38 13.61
C THR A 122 -9.04 -7.23 14.43
N GLU A 123 -8.93 -6.94 15.72
CA GLU A 123 -10.12 -6.84 16.60
C GLU A 123 -10.73 -5.42 16.61
N HIS A 124 -10.01 -4.38 16.12
CA HIS A 124 -10.55 -3.02 15.99
C HIS A 124 -11.70 -2.97 14.98
N THR A 125 -12.71 -2.17 15.28
CA THR A 125 -13.92 -2.04 14.46
C THR A 125 -13.92 -0.82 13.55
N ASP A 126 -12.97 0.09 13.78
CA ASP A 126 -12.69 1.28 12.95
C ASP A 126 -11.16 1.52 12.90
N ASP A 127 -10.70 2.59 12.27
CA ASP A 127 -9.29 2.83 12.03
C ASP A 127 -8.48 2.94 13.33
N VAL A 128 -7.27 2.37 13.33
CA VAL A 128 -6.32 2.48 14.44
C VAL A 128 -5.62 3.83 14.35
N SER A 129 -5.75 4.65 15.39
CA SER A 129 -5.14 5.99 15.45
C SER A 129 -3.70 5.97 15.94
N ASP A 130 -3.43 5.22 17.02
CA ASP A 130 -2.12 5.21 17.65
C ASP A 130 -1.79 3.88 18.32
N ILE A 131 -0.49 3.62 18.51
CA ILE A 131 0.03 2.40 19.14
C ILE A 131 1.22 2.71 20.06
N ALA A 132 1.34 1.98 21.15
CA ALA A 132 2.46 2.09 22.07
C ALA A 132 2.85 0.73 22.67
N PHE A 133 4.16 0.40 22.72
CA PHE A 133 4.66 -0.74 23.48
C PHE A 133 4.78 -0.41 24.97
N SER A 134 4.41 -1.35 25.82
CA SER A 134 4.70 -1.24 27.25
C SER A 134 6.22 -1.34 27.52
N PRO A 135 6.75 -0.61 28.51
CA PRO A 135 8.17 -0.65 28.83
C PRO A 135 8.70 -2.02 29.24
N ASP A 136 7.83 -2.93 29.68
CA ASP A 136 8.16 -4.32 30.07
C ASP A 136 8.07 -5.33 28.92
N GLU A 137 7.79 -4.87 27.69
CA GLU A 137 7.69 -5.68 26.45
C GLU A 137 6.57 -6.71 26.44
N THR A 138 5.68 -6.71 27.41
CA THR A 138 4.65 -7.75 27.49
C THR A 138 3.37 -7.39 26.74
N THR A 139 3.14 -6.08 26.56
CA THR A 139 1.89 -5.56 26.06
C THR A 139 2.11 -4.49 24.99
N LEU A 140 1.26 -4.50 23.98
CA LEU A 140 1.07 -3.40 23.04
C LEU A 140 -0.30 -2.78 23.30
N ALA A 141 -0.39 -1.45 23.38
CA ALA A 141 -1.65 -0.74 23.38
C ALA A 141 -1.94 -0.21 21.97
N SER A 142 -3.19 -0.23 21.55
CA SER A 142 -3.67 0.43 20.35
C SER A 142 -4.99 1.13 20.62
N SER A 143 -5.21 2.28 19.97
CA SER A 143 -6.44 3.05 20.05
C SER A 143 -7.21 3.04 18.74
N GLY A 144 -8.55 2.98 18.82
CA GLY A 144 -9.43 3.05 17.67
C GLY A 144 -10.05 4.43 17.46
N GLU A 145 -10.34 4.76 16.20
CA GLU A 145 -11.01 6.00 15.80
C GLU A 145 -12.54 5.88 15.71
N HIS A 146 -13.23 7.01 15.65
CA HIS A 146 -14.64 7.23 15.32
C HIS A 146 -15.66 6.37 16.10
N LYS A 147 -15.92 5.13 15.66
CA LYS A 147 -16.91 4.22 16.26
C LYS A 147 -16.29 3.20 17.20
N ASP A 148 -14.97 3.14 17.23
CA ASP A 148 -14.20 2.26 18.08
C ASP A 148 -13.54 3.06 19.19
N ASP A 149 -14.35 3.55 20.14
CA ASP A 149 -13.88 4.32 21.30
C ASP A 149 -13.13 3.44 22.30
N THR A 150 -12.30 2.49 21.83
CA THR A 150 -11.62 1.53 22.68
C THR A 150 -10.10 1.62 22.60
N ILE A 151 -9.47 1.38 23.75
CA ILE A 151 -8.04 1.10 23.83
C ILE A 151 -7.90 -0.39 24.04
N MET A 152 -7.22 -1.06 23.14
CA MET A 152 -6.96 -2.50 23.20
C MET A 152 -5.55 -2.78 23.68
N PHE A 153 -5.42 -3.70 24.61
CA PHE A 153 -4.13 -4.18 25.11
C PHE A 153 -3.88 -5.59 24.61
N TRP A 154 -2.79 -5.75 23.90
CA TRP A 154 -2.42 -7.01 23.25
C TRP A 154 -1.26 -7.67 23.98
N ASN A 155 -1.35 -8.96 24.18
CA ASN A 155 -0.22 -9.75 24.67
C ASN A 155 0.69 -10.08 23.48
N ILE A 156 1.94 -9.61 23.53
CA ILE A 156 2.90 -9.73 22.41
C ILE A 156 3.40 -11.16 22.23
N GLU A 157 3.54 -11.94 23.31
CA GLU A 157 4.03 -13.32 23.24
C GLU A 157 2.98 -14.26 22.63
N THR A 158 1.71 -14.06 22.96
CA THR A 158 0.60 -14.91 22.48
C THR A 158 -0.12 -14.34 21.27
N GLU A 159 0.18 -13.07 20.89
CA GLU A 159 -0.45 -12.36 19.76
C GLU A 159 -1.99 -12.31 19.88
N THR A 160 -2.51 -12.13 21.09
CA THR A 160 -3.94 -12.12 21.39
C THR A 160 -4.34 -10.93 22.21
N LEU A 161 -5.61 -10.49 22.09
CA LEU A 161 -6.19 -9.47 22.92
C LEU A 161 -6.17 -9.89 24.40
N LYS A 162 -5.58 -9.05 25.26
CA LYS A 162 -5.48 -9.25 26.71
C LYS A 162 -6.66 -8.62 27.43
N SER A 163 -6.91 -7.35 27.18
CA SER A 163 -8.02 -6.58 27.71
C SER A 163 -8.34 -5.39 26.80
N SER A 164 -9.48 -4.77 27.02
CA SER A 164 -9.85 -3.51 26.39
C SER A 164 -10.53 -2.59 27.39
N ILE A 165 -10.29 -1.31 27.30
CA ILE A 165 -10.95 -0.27 28.09
C ILE A 165 -11.62 0.72 27.15
N ALA A 166 -12.77 1.26 27.56
CA ALA A 166 -13.36 2.41 26.89
C ALA A 166 -12.58 3.66 27.33
N GLY A 167 -12.01 4.35 26.34
CA GLY A 167 -11.28 5.60 26.54
C GLY A 167 -12.17 6.83 26.37
N ASN A 168 -11.54 7.94 26.03
CA ASN A 168 -12.18 9.23 25.79
C ASN A 168 -13.42 9.13 24.89
N VAL A 169 -14.48 9.85 25.23
CA VAL A 169 -15.73 9.80 24.46
C VAL A 169 -15.52 10.43 23.07
N GLY A 170 -15.75 9.66 22.02
CA GLY A 170 -15.91 10.16 20.66
C GLY A 170 -14.76 9.94 19.69
N ASN A 171 -13.53 9.79 20.10
CA ASN A 171 -12.39 9.43 19.26
C ASN A 171 -11.08 9.48 20.08
N ILE A 172 -10.31 8.42 20.08
CA ILE A 172 -9.01 8.39 20.77
C ILE A 172 -7.93 8.65 19.71
N THR A 173 -7.21 9.77 19.83
CA THR A 173 -6.20 10.19 18.87
C THR A 173 -4.82 9.65 19.15
N THR A 174 -4.49 9.49 20.46
CA THR A 174 -3.14 9.11 20.88
C THR A 174 -3.12 8.40 22.21
N VAL A 175 -2.17 7.51 22.40
CA VAL A 175 -1.96 6.71 23.62
C VAL A 175 -0.48 6.60 23.96
N THR A 176 -0.13 6.62 25.25
CA THR A 176 1.26 6.49 25.66
C THR A 176 1.42 5.88 27.05
N TYR A 177 2.53 5.18 27.28
CA TYR A 177 2.91 4.64 28.58
C TYR A 177 3.87 5.58 29.31
N SER A 178 3.75 5.68 30.62
CA SER A 178 4.80 6.26 31.44
C SER A 178 6.07 5.38 31.40
N SER A 179 7.25 5.97 31.56
CA SER A 179 8.53 5.27 31.45
C SER A 179 8.70 4.10 32.44
N ASN A 180 8.00 4.12 33.58
CA ASN A 180 7.99 3.06 34.57
C ASN A 180 6.89 2.00 34.33
N GLY A 181 6.04 2.18 33.31
CA GLY A 181 4.94 1.27 32.98
C GLY A 181 3.79 1.22 33.99
N GLN A 182 3.73 2.13 34.96
CA GLN A 182 2.67 2.15 35.97
C GLN A 182 1.44 2.95 35.52
N LEU A 183 1.66 3.99 34.72
CA LEU A 183 0.62 4.87 34.20
C LEU A 183 0.50 4.76 32.69
N PHE A 184 -0.69 5.04 32.24
CA PHE A 184 -1.04 5.13 30.83
C PHE A 184 -1.81 6.43 30.61
N ALA A 185 -1.65 7.04 29.45
CA ALA A 185 -2.41 8.22 29.08
C ALA A 185 -3.05 8.03 27.72
N SER A 186 -4.27 8.51 27.58
CA SER A 186 -4.99 8.61 26.31
C SER A 186 -5.51 10.02 26.10
N ALA A 187 -5.64 10.44 24.86
CA ALA A 187 -6.23 11.74 24.53
C ALA A 187 -7.28 11.59 23.42
N GLY A 188 -8.31 12.44 23.46
CA GLY A 188 -9.45 12.39 22.55
C GLY A 188 -9.58 13.60 21.64
N ALA A 189 -10.24 13.36 20.51
CA ALA A 189 -10.75 14.35 19.56
C ALA A 189 -12.28 14.43 19.67
N THR A 190 -12.91 15.47 19.11
CA THR A 190 -14.36 15.71 19.08
C THR A 190 -15.03 15.73 20.45
N ASP A 191 -15.73 16.72 20.81
CA ASP A 191 -16.58 16.91 22.01
C ASP A 191 -15.89 16.84 23.40
N ASP A 192 -14.75 16.14 23.57
CA ASP A 192 -14.10 15.95 24.88
C ASP A 192 -12.87 16.85 25.09
N HIS A 193 -11.94 16.94 24.11
CA HIS A 193 -10.70 17.74 24.17
C HIS A 193 -9.88 17.52 25.45
N THR A 194 -9.92 16.32 26.01
CA THR A 194 -9.30 15.97 27.30
C THR A 194 -8.19 14.95 27.16
N VAL A 195 -7.36 14.89 28.19
CA VAL A 195 -6.37 13.83 28.36
C VAL A 195 -6.75 13.04 29.61
N GLU A 196 -6.80 11.72 29.50
CA GLU A 196 -7.10 10.80 30.58
C GLU A 196 -5.85 10.10 31.09
N LEU A 197 -5.68 10.04 32.42
CA LEU A 197 -4.61 9.28 33.05
C LEU A 197 -5.18 8.03 33.71
N TRP A 198 -4.56 6.90 33.46
CA TRP A 198 -5.00 5.57 33.89
C TRP A 198 -3.93 4.87 34.72
N ASP A 199 -4.38 4.14 35.77
CA ASP A 199 -3.55 3.17 36.47
C ASP A 199 -3.62 1.82 35.73
N LEU A 200 -2.49 1.33 35.22
CA LEU A 200 -2.45 0.11 34.44
C LEU A 200 -2.64 -1.17 35.26
N ALA A 201 -2.28 -1.15 36.55
CA ALA A 201 -2.41 -2.33 37.39
C ALA A 201 -3.88 -2.64 37.72
N THR A 202 -4.70 -1.59 37.81
CA THR A 202 -6.12 -1.68 38.13
C THR A 202 -7.02 -1.44 36.92
N GLU A 203 -6.46 -0.97 35.81
CA GLU A 203 -7.18 -0.55 34.59
C GLU A 203 -8.27 0.49 34.91
N THR A 204 -7.99 1.42 35.84
CA THR A 204 -8.94 2.44 36.26
C THR A 204 -8.47 3.85 35.97
N LEU A 205 -9.41 4.72 35.58
CA LEU A 205 -9.16 6.13 35.35
C LEU A 205 -8.78 6.81 36.70
N ILE A 206 -7.60 7.44 36.71
CA ILE A 206 -7.11 8.23 37.87
C ILE A 206 -7.70 9.63 37.83
N THR A 207 -7.55 10.32 36.69
CA THR A 207 -8.01 11.71 36.53
C THR A 207 -8.14 12.07 35.06
N THR A 208 -8.95 13.09 34.79
CA THR A 208 -9.11 13.71 33.49
C THR A 208 -8.52 15.12 33.50
N LEU A 209 -7.58 15.40 32.57
CA LEU A 209 -6.91 16.70 32.45
C LEU A 209 -7.70 17.57 31.47
N ILE A 210 -8.28 18.65 31.95
CA ILE A 210 -9.18 19.55 31.21
C ILE A 210 -8.49 20.87 30.94
N GLY A 211 -8.46 21.32 29.68
CA GLY A 211 -7.88 22.63 29.37
C GLY A 211 -7.67 22.92 27.89
N HIS A 212 -7.64 21.89 27.01
CA HIS A 212 -7.62 22.09 25.57
C HIS A 212 -8.97 22.65 25.09
N THR A 213 -8.92 23.41 24.00
CA THR A 213 -10.10 24.04 23.38
C THR A 213 -10.42 23.46 22.02
N ASP A 214 -9.67 22.47 21.61
CA ASP A 214 -9.79 21.71 20.37
C ASP A 214 -9.18 20.33 20.61
N ASP A 215 -9.21 19.47 19.61
CA ASP A 215 -8.66 18.11 19.64
C ASP A 215 -7.24 18.06 20.24
N VAL A 216 -6.94 17.00 20.95
CA VAL A 216 -5.58 16.72 21.43
C VAL A 216 -4.96 15.74 20.45
N SER A 217 -3.97 16.20 19.68
CA SER A 217 -3.37 15.43 18.57
C SER A 217 -2.28 14.48 19.02
N ASP A 218 -1.54 14.81 20.11
CA ASP A 218 -0.44 13.96 20.59
C ASP A 218 -0.13 14.25 22.07
N ILE A 219 0.37 13.22 22.77
CA ILE A 219 0.77 13.28 24.17
C ILE A 219 2.10 12.56 24.41
N ALA A 220 2.92 13.09 25.32
CA ALA A 220 4.17 12.47 25.71
C ALA A 220 4.48 12.61 27.19
N PHE A 221 4.89 11.53 27.86
CA PHE A 221 5.46 11.61 29.20
C PHE A 221 6.91 12.10 29.19
N SER A 222 7.28 12.93 30.16
CA SER A 222 8.70 13.19 30.43
C SER A 222 9.41 11.89 30.83
N PRO A 223 10.72 11.76 30.58
CA PRO A 223 11.47 10.53 30.90
C PRO A 223 11.43 10.12 32.38
N ASP A 224 11.25 11.09 33.29
CA ASP A 224 11.07 10.84 34.71
C ASP A 224 9.63 10.57 35.14
N GLY A 225 8.67 10.65 34.18
CA GLY A 225 7.26 10.40 34.38
C GLY A 225 6.52 11.45 35.22
N GLN A 226 7.16 12.62 35.50
CA GLN A 226 6.56 13.65 36.38
C GLN A 226 5.72 14.67 35.57
N ILE A 227 6.00 14.84 34.31
CA ILE A 227 5.32 15.79 33.42
C ILE A 227 4.68 15.01 32.25
N LEU A 228 3.44 15.37 31.91
CA LEU A 228 2.83 15.01 30.66
C LEU A 228 2.74 16.24 29.77
N ALA A 229 3.18 16.16 28.53
CA ALA A 229 2.97 17.17 27.52
C ALA A 229 1.79 16.76 26.64
N SER A 230 0.95 17.71 26.26
CA SER A 230 -0.15 17.49 25.30
C SER A 230 -0.17 18.57 24.22
N ALA A 231 -0.43 18.18 23.00
CA ALA A 231 -0.48 19.03 21.83
C ALA A 231 -1.93 19.32 21.43
N GLY A 232 -2.30 20.59 21.31
CA GLY A 232 -3.61 21.01 20.84
C GLY A 232 -3.69 21.07 19.33
N GLY A 233 -4.81 20.59 18.76
CA GLY A 233 -5.11 20.57 17.35
C GLY A 233 -5.30 21.94 16.72
N TRP A 234 -6.02 22.00 15.62
CA TRP A 234 -6.02 23.14 14.70
C TRP A 234 -6.50 24.46 15.30
N LEU A 235 -7.48 24.47 16.17
CA LEU A 235 -8.00 25.71 16.77
C LEU A 235 -7.37 26.05 18.14
N ASP A 236 -6.63 25.13 18.76
CA ASP A 236 -5.96 25.38 20.04
C ASP A 236 -4.51 25.86 19.90
N GLU A 237 -3.72 25.35 18.95
CA GLU A 237 -2.37 25.81 18.59
C GLU A 237 -1.38 25.88 19.78
N LYS A 238 -1.59 25.13 20.87
CA LYS A 238 -0.82 25.23 22.11
C LYS A 238 -0.34 23.88 22.60
N VAL A 239 0.83 23.88 23.21
CA VAL A 239 1.31 22.77 24.02
C VAL A 239 0.99 23.05 25.48
N ARG A 240 0.49 22.05 26.22
CA ARG A 240 0.28 22.12 27.66
C ARG A 240 1.17 21.13 28.38
N LEU A 241 1.73 21.57 29.52
CA LEU A 241 2.45 20.70 30.42
C LEU A 241 1.63 20.50 31.70
N TRP A 242 1.49 19.25 32.10
CA TRP A 242 0.69 18.82 33.23
C TRP A 242 1.56 18.15 34.29
N ASP A 243 1.30 18.38 35.54
CA ASP A 243 1.89 17.65 36.67
C ASP A 243 1.16 16.29 36.78
N VAL A 244 1.89 15.20 36.56
CA VAL A 244 1.29 13.85 36.56
C VAL A 244 0.76 13.43 37.92
N ALA A 245 1.41 13.86 39.00
CA ALA A 245 1.01 13.47 40.36
C ALA A 245 -0.25 14.17 40.85
N THR A 246 -0.49 15.43 40.45
CA THR A 246 -1.63 16.22 40.87
C THR A 246 -2.74 16.33 39.84
N GLY A 247 -2.41 16.13 38.56
CA GLY A 247 -3.29 16.40 37.43
C GLY A 247 -3.44 17.89 37.09
N ASP A 248 -2.66 18.77 37.70
CA ASP A 248 -2.78 20.22 37.50
C ASP A 248 -2.03 20.69 36.26
N LEU A 249 -2.59 21.68 35.56
CA LEU A 249 -1.92 22.39 34.49
C LEU A 249 -0.73 23.20 35.03
N LYS A 250 0.49 22.86 34.66
CA LYS A 250 1.70 23.61 35.02
C LYS A 250 1.87 24.87 34.19
N VAL A 251 1.80 24.73 32.88
CA VAL A 251 2.01 25.85 31.94
C VAL A 251 1.36 25.57 30.57
N THR A 252 0.98 26.65 29.90
CA THR A 252 0.58 26.64 28.50
C THR A 252 1.68 27.34 27.69
N LEU A 253 2.22 26.66 26.69
CA LEU A 253 3.30 27.14 25.83
C LEU A 253 2.70 27.67 24.52
N TYR A 254 3.11 28.86 24.13
CA TYR A 254 2.62 29.61 22.95
C TYR A 254 3.75 29.80 21.97
N GLY A 255 3.59 29.42 20.70
CA GLY A 255 4.64 29.59 19.67
C GLY A 255 4.25 29.13 18.28
N HIS A 256 3.38 28.12 18.16
CA HIS A 256 2.81 27.71 16.88
C HIS A 256 1.70 28.67 16.43
N THR A 257 1.49 28.76 15.12
CA THR A 257 0.45 29.60 14.48
C THR A 257 -0.63 28.77 13.80
N GLU A 258 -0.48 27.45 13.81
CA GLU A 258 -1.44 26.46 13.33
C GLU A 258 -1.41 25.23 14.27
N GLY A 259 -2.27 24.24 14.02
CA GLY A 259 -2.39 23.02 14.82
C GLY A 259 -1.05 22.30 15.02
N ILE A 260 -0.88 21.70 16.17
CA ILE A 260 0.29 20.91 16.52
C ILE A 260 -0.03 19.44 16.27
N ARG A 261 0.87 18.70 15.66
CA ARG A 261 0.69 17.30 15.28
C ARG A 261 1.41 16.33 16.20
N SER A 262 2.59 16.71 16.73
CA SER A 262 3.40 15.79 17.52
C SER A 262 4.23 16.53 18.56
N VAL A 263 4.49 15.88 19.69
CA VAL A 263 5.34 16.35 20.79
C VAL A 263 6.28 15.24 21.26
N ALA A 264 7.53 15.58 21.53
CA ALA A 264 8.50 14.62 22.04
C ALA A 264 9.46 15.25 23.04
N PHE A 265 9.68 14.60 24.18
CA PHE A 265 10.76 14.95 25.10
C PHE A 265 12.11 14.40 24.64
N ASN A 266 13.18 15.15 24.84
CA ASN A 266 14.50 14.58 24.73
C ASN A 266 14.76 13.60 25.91
N PRO A 267 15.68 12.62 25.76
CA PRO A 267 15.86 11.55 26.74
C PRO A 267 16.26 12.01 28.14
N ASN A 268 16.82 13.21 28.30
CA ASN A 268 17.16 13.79 29.59
C ASN A 268 16.07 14.69 30.18
N GLY A 269 14.92 14.84 29.54
CA GLY A 269 13.77 15.61 30.00
C GLY A 269 13.93 17.13 30.00
N THR A 270 15.05 17.68 29.46
CA THR A 270 15.33 19.11 29.52
C THR A 270 14.72 19.91 28.36
N THR A 271 14.44 19.27 27.25
CA THR A 271 13.91 19.92 26.05
C THR A 271 12.70 19.14 25.54
N LEU A 272 11.64 19.86 25.23
CA LEU A 272 10.49 19.34 24.50
C LEU A 272 10.53 19.89 23.09
N ALA A 273 10.25 19.05 22.10
CA ALA A 273 10.00 19.43 20.71
C ALA A 273 8.51 19.36 20.42
N SER A 274 7.99 20.28 19.61
CA SER A 274 6.63 20.20 19.07
C SER A 274 6.65 20.48 17.57
N ALA A 275 5.85 19.73 16.82
CA ALA A 275 5.73 19.81 15.37
C ALA A 275 4.39 20.40 14.99
N GLY A 276 4.38 21.48 14.19
CA GLY A 276 3.17 22.18 13.78
C GLY A 276 2.87 22.11 12.29
N GLU A 277 1.58 22.23 11.95
CA GLU A 277 1.11 22.38 10.58
C GLU A 277 1.63 23.68 9.92
N ASP A 278 2.09 24.64 10.74
CA ASP A 278 2.78 25.85 10.30
C ASP A 278 4.17 25.61 9.69
N GLY A 279 4.59 24.35 9.56
CA GLY A 279 5.87 23.95 9.00
C GLY A 279 7.06 24.15 9.94
N VAL A 280 6.81 24.42 11.22
CA VAL A 280 7.84 24.74 12.21
C VAL A 280 7.96 23.61 13.24
N VAL A 281 9.20 23.35 13.66
CA VAL A 281 9.46 22.58 14.87
C VAL A 281 9.86 23.56 15.96
N CYS A 282 9.05 23.71 16.99
CA CYS A 282 9.33 24.53 18.17
C CYS A 282 10.04 23.72 19.24
N LEU A 283 11.06 24.31 19.86
CA LEU A 283 11.79 23.71 20.97
C LEU A 283 11.57 24.52 22.26
N TRP A 284 11.32 23.82 23.35
CA TRP A 284 10.97 24.39 24.64
C TRP A 284 11.95 23.93 25.71
N ASP A 285 12.37 24.83 26.57
CA ASP A 285 13.13 24.49 27.77
C ASP A 285 12.14 24.11 28.89
N VAL A 286 12.17 22.86 29.30
CA VAL A 286 11.21 22.27 30.24
C VAL A 286 11.33 22.87 31.64
N ALA A 287 12.57 23.13 32.07
CA ALA A 287 12.84 23.63 33.45
C ALA A 287 12.44 25.10 33.62
N SER A 288 12.64 25.92 32.61
CA SER A 288 12.24 27.34 32.63
C SER A 288 10.83 27.58 32.07
N GLU A 289 10.22 26.54 31.47
CA GLU A 289 8.89 26.62 30.85
C GLU A 289 8.80 27.67 29.75
N ARG A 290 9.88 27.83 28.97
CA ARG A 290 9.98 28.90 27.96
C ARG A 290 10.37 28.37 26.59
N PHE A 291 9.96 29.15 25.58
CA PHE A 291 10.42 28.98 24.20
C PHE A 291 11.95 29.05 24.12
N LYS A 292 12.57 28.10 23.47
CA LYS A 292 14.01 27.99 23.31
C LYS A 292 14.43 28.42 21.89
N THR A 293 13.88 27.84 20.87
CA THR A 293 14.13 28.17 19.44
C THR A 293 13.11 27.49 18.53
N ALA A 294 13.10 27.88 17.27
CA ALA A 294 12.30 27.27 16.22
C ALA A 294 13.15 26.86 15.03
N LEU A 295 12.81 25.74 14.39
CA LEU A 295 13.50 25.17 13.23
C LEU A 295 12.63 25.39 11.99
N PHE A 296 13.14 26.17 11.02
CA PHE A 296 12.43 26.63 9.82
C PHE A 296 13.04 26.01 8.55
N ALA A 297 12.98 24.72 8.37
CA ALA A 297 13.51 24.08 7.15
C ALA A 297 12.45 23.37 6.34
N HIS A 298 11.33 23.00 6.93
CA HIS A 298 10.21 22.41 6.23
C HIS A 298 9.38 23.48 5.49
N LYS A 299 8.82 23.07 4.33
CA LYS A 299 7.95 23.89 3.48
C LYS A 299 6.47 23.50 3.57
N GLY A 300 6.15 22.44 4.27
CA GLY A 300 4.82 21.94 4.56
C GLY A 300 4.69 21.64 6.05
N GLY A 301 3.48 21.33 6.52
CA GLY A 301 3.22 20.99 7.92
C GLY A 301 4.09 19.85 8.40
N VAL A 302 4.64 19.96 9.60
CA VAL A 302 5.45 18.91 10.23
C VAL A 302 4.52 17.93 10.94
N VAL A 303 4.56 16.68 10.53
CA VAL A 303 3.62 15.62 10.98
C VAL A 303 4.09 14.97 12.28
N SER A 304 5.38 14.67 12.38
CA SER A 304 5.94 13.94 13.53
C SER A 304 7.36 14.40 13.85
N VAL A 305 7.71 14.36 15.14
CA VAL A 305 9.06 14.62 15.66
C VAL A 305 9.46 13.54 16.65
N ALA A 306 10.74 13.15 16.62
CA ALA A 306 11.29 12.18 17.57
C ALA A 306 12.74 12.50 17.92
N PHE A 307 13.10 12.42 19.19
CA PHE A 307 14.50 12.43 19.60
C PHE A 307 15.10 11.02 19.55
N SER A 308 16.36 10.95 19.13
CA SER A 308 17.12 9.71 19.24
C SER A 308 17.33 9.33 20.72
N PRO A 309 17.38 8.04 21.08
CA PRO A 309 17.58 7.59 22.45
C PRO A 309 18.86 8.10 23.11
N ASP A 310 19.92 8.41 22.33
CA ASP A 310 21.15 9.03 22.83
C ASP A 310 21.05 10.56 22.98
N GLY A 311 19.94 11.15 22.56
CA GLY A 311 19.66 12.59 22.66
C GLY A 311 20.51 13.48 21.75
N ARG A 312 21.18 12.90 20.73
CA ARG A 312 22.06 13.66 19.83
C ARG A 312 21.38 14.11 18.57
N THR A 313 20.35 13.40 18.14
CA THR A 313 19.61 13.66 16.91
C THR A 313 18.15 13.93 17.21
N LEU A 314 17.58 14.89 16.51
CA LEU A 314 16.13 15.08 16.41
C LEU A 314 15.73 14.73 14.97
N ALA A 315 14.70 13.95 14.76
CA ALA A 315 14.09 13.70 13.46
C ALA A 315 12.77 14.46 13.34
N SER A 316 12.49 15.02 12.18
CA SER A 316 11.19 15.62 11.86
C SER A 316 10.74 15.20 10.47
N GLY A 317 9.47 14.81 10.30
CA GLY A 317 8.87 14.44 9.03
C GLY A 317 7.74 15.38 8.67
N SER A 318 7.61 15.70 7.38
CA SER A 318 6.71 16.75 6.91
C SER A 318 5.97 16.35 5.64
N TRP A 319 4.81 16.96 5.43
CA TRP A 319 4.08 16.95 4.17
C TRP A 319 4.85 17.56 3.00
N ASP A 320 6.01 18.19 3.23
CA ASP A 320 6.89 18.61 2.13
C ASP A 320 7.69 17.44 1.52
N GLY A 321 7.44 16.22 1.98
CA GLY A 321 8.05 15.00 1.46
C GLY A 321 9.45 14.72 1.98
N ASN A 322 9.88 15.36 3.04
CA ASN A 322 11.20 15.20 3.62
C ASN A 322 11.14 14.74 5.07
N VAL A 323 12.12 13.90 5.44
CA VAL A 323 12.51 13.68 6.83
C VAL A 323 13.85 14.40 7.04
N ILE A 324 13.94 15.28 8.03
CA ILE A 324 15.16 16.02 8.36
C ILE A 324 15.70 15.50 9.69
N LEU A 325 16.98 15.11 9.70
CA LEU A 325 17.75 14.81 10.89
C LEU A 325 18.52 16.08 11.31
N TRP A 326 18.34 16.48 12.56
CA TRP A 326 18.93 17.67 13.16
C TRP A 326 19.92 17.26 14.24
N ASP A 327 21.02 17.99 14.37
CA ASP A 327 21.88 17.90 15.57
C ASP A 327 21.13 18.51 16.76
N ALA A 328 20.83 17.69 17.76
CA ALA A 328 19.99 18.12 18.90
C ALA A 328 20.68 19.11 19.85
N LYS A 329 21.96 19.43 19.64
CA LYS A 329 22.71 20.41 20.41
C LYS A 329 22.81 21.77 19.69
N THR A 330 23.09 21.74 18.38
CA THR A 330 23.25 22.95 17.56
C THR A 330 21.98 23.36 16.87
N PHE A 331 21.05 22.40 16.69
CA PHE A 331 19.80 22.52 15.93
C PHE A 331 19.99 22.82 14.44
N GLU A 332 21.17 22.49 13.92
CA GLU A 332 21.46 22.55 12.49
C GLU A 332 21.07 21.22 11.82
N PRO A 333 20.59 21.25 10.57
CA PRO A 333 20.23 20.05 9.83
C PRO A 333 21.50 19.25 9.48
N ILE A 334 21.53 17.97 9.87
CA ILE A 334 22.59 17.02 9.54
C ILE A 334 22.35 16.39 8.19
N LYS A 335 21.11 15.99 7.94
CA LYS A 335 20.71 15.19 6.78
C LYS A 335 19.25 15.43 6.42
N THR A 336 18.97 15.48 5.13
CA THR A 336 17.60 15.42 4.60
C THR A 336 17.41 14.11 3.85
N ILE A 337 16.40 13.35 4.20
CA ILE A 337 15.93 12.14 3.51
C ILE A 337 14.74 12.56 2.66
N ASN A 338 14.89 12.48 1.33
CA ASN A 338 13.89 12.92 0.37
C ASN A 338 13.14 11.73 -0.23
N GLY A 339 12.02 12.01 -0.88
CA GLY A 339 11.30 11.07 -1.73
C GLY A 339 9.95 10.61 -1.19
N HIS A 340 9.55 11.08 0.00
CA HIS A 340 8.18 10.94 0.51
C HIS A 340 7.31 12.03 -0.12
N ILE A 341 6.83 11.81 -1.34
CA ILE A 341 6.08 12.80 -2.11
C ILE A 341 4.60 12.71 -1.71
N VAL A 342 3.97 13.86 -1.54
CA VAL A 342 2.55 13.94 -1.23
C VAL A 342 1.78 14.09 -2.53
N ASP A 343 0.90 13.13 -2.81
CA ASP A 343 -0.17 13.18 -3.81
C ASP A 343 0.25 13.67 -5.21
N PHE A 344 0.47 12.74 -6.13
CA PHE A 344 0.67 13.05 -7.53
C PHE A 344 -0.66 13.35 -8.22
N SER A 345 -0.77 14.50 -8.87
CA SER A 345 -1.97 14.92 -9.61
C SER A 345 -1.90 14.65 -11.11
N SER A 346 -0.70 14.74 -11.70
CA SER A 346 -0.53 14.60 -13.16
C SER A 346 0.84 14.06 -13.53
N ILE A 347 0.88 13.18 -14.54
CA ILE A 347 2.10 12.65 -15.15
C ILE A 347 2.04 12.75 -16.67
N ALA A 348 3.21 12.86 -17.31
CA ALA A 348 3.35 12.78 -18.76
C ALA A 348 4.71 12.20 -19.15
N PHE A 349 4.76 11.36 -20.19
CA PHE A 349 6.00 10.90 -20.78
C PHE A 349 6.56 11.93 -21.78
N SER A 350 7.89 12.06 -21.85
CA SER A 350 8.56 12.67 -22.98
C SER A 350 8.33 11.86 -24.27
N PRO A 351 8.34 12.48 -25.45
CA PRO A 351 8.08 11.78 -26.71
C PRO A 351 9.05 10.64 -27.02
N ASP A 352 10.24 10.63 -26.42
CA ASP A 352 11.21 9.53 -26.54
C ASP A 352 11.01 8.42 -25.48
N GLY A 353 10.03 8.55 -24.59
CA GLY A 353 9.70 7.61 -23.52
C GLY A 353 10.72 7.52 -22.39
N ARG A 354 11.83 8.28 -22.43
CA ARG A 354 12.96 8.16 -21.48
C ARG A 354 12.82 9.02 -20.24
N THR A 355 11.93 9.98 -20.26
CA THR A 355 11.67 10.87 -19.14
C THR A 355 10.19 10.88 -18.81
N LEU A 356 9.85 10.70 -17.55
CA LEU A 356 8.52 10.93 -17.03
C LEU A 356 8.54 12.24 -16.23
N VAL A 357 7.61 13.14 -16.48
CA VAL A 357 7.38 14.29 -15.60
C VAL A 357 6.21 13.99 -14.67
N SER A 358 6.32 14.42 -13.43
CA SER A 358 5.21 14.40 -12.48
C SER A 358 5.09 15.74 -11.77
N GLY A 359 3.86 16.08 -11.40
CA GLY A 359 3.53 17.22 -10.57
C GLY A 359 2.50 16.83 -9.51
N GLY A 360 2.50 17.53 -8.39
CA GLY A 360 1.62 17.24 -7.26
C GLY A 360 1.41 18.44 -6.35
N TRP A 361 0.84 18.19 -5.17
CA TRP A 361 0.49 19.23 -4.20
C TRP A 361 1.70 19.90 -3.53
N ASP A 362 2.89 19.28 -3.63
CA ASP A 362 4.15 19.86 -3.13
C ASP A 362 4.71 21.01 -3.98
N ARG A 363 4.00 21.41 -5.05
CA ARG A 363 4.30 22.55 -5.93
C ARG A 363 5.53 22.40 -6.82
N ASN A 364 6.16 21.21 -6.82
CA ASN A 364 7.34 20.92 -7.62
C ASN A 364 6.98 20.04 -8.82
N LEU A 365 7.79 20.20 -9.88
CA LEU A 365 7.79 19.26 -11.00
C LEU A 365 9.03 18.40 -10.90
N TYR A 366 8.85 17.11 -11.02
CA TYR A 366 9.96 16.15 -11.00
C TYR A 366 10.12 15.50 -12.36
N LEU A 367 11.34 15.45 -12.85
CA LEU A 367 11.70 14.73 -14.07
C LEU A 367 12.40 13.42 -13.68
N TRP A 368 11.82 12.30 -14.05
CA TRP A 368 12.29 10.97 -13.70
C TRP A 368 12.88 10.23 -14.89
N ASP A 369 13.95 9.51 -14.68
CA ASP A 369 14.46 8.53 -15.63
C ASP A 369 13.61 7.26 -15.60
N THR A 370 12.99 6.90 -16.71
CA THR A 370 12.03 5.78 -16.76
C THR A 370 12.70 4.40 -16.63
N ALA A 371 13.98 4.32 -16.94
CA ALA A 371 14.72 3.06 -16.87
C ALA A 371 15.13 2.68 -15.42
N ASN A 372 15.33 3.69 -14.53
CA ASN A 372 15.85 3.44 -13.19
C ASN A 372 15.13 4.21 -12.08
N GLY A 373 14.12 5.02 -12.39
CA GLY A 373 13.31 5.79 -11.45
C GLY A 373 14.06 6.90 -10.71
N ARG A 374 15.26 7.29 -11.17
CA ARG A 374 16.01 8.38 -10.55
C ARG A 374 15.45 9.73 -10.94
N ASN A 375 15.38 10.63 -9.98
CA ASN A 375 15.10 12.02 -10.25
C ASN A 375 16.27 12.64 -11.02
N LYS A 376 16.00 13.12 -12.26
CA LYS A 376 16.95 13.86 -13.10
C LYS A 376 17.01 15.31 -12.66
N ALA A 377 15.84 15.93 -12.46
CA ALA A 377 15.71 17.33 -12.11
C ALA A 377 14.43 17.61 -11.32
N THR A 378 14.47 18.68 -10.53
CA THR A 378 13.30 19.26 -9.86
C THR A 378 13.13 20.71 -10.28
N LEU A 379 12.01 21.04 -10.93
CA LEU A 379 11.71 22.38 -11.38
C LEU A 379 10.83 23.08 -10.34
N ILE A 380 11.33 24.19 -9.80
CA ILE A 380 10.69 24.93 -8.70
C ILE A 380 10.23 26.28 -9.24
N GLY A 381 8.98 26.69 -8.94
CA GLY A 381 8.52 28.02 -9.36
C GLY A 381 7.03 28.26 -9.25
N HIS A 382 6.20 27.22 -9.14
CA HIS A 382 4.78 27.41 -8.81
C HIS A 382 4.59 27.72 -7.32
N VAL A 383 3.54 28.48 -7.01
CA VAL A 383 3.15 28.84 -5.65
C VAL A 383 2.03 27.93 -5.17
N GLY A 384 1.17 27.46 -6.08
CA GLY A 384 0.11 26.49 -5.84
C GLY A 384 0.50 25.06 -6.24
N GLY A 385 -0.29 24.07 -5.85
CA GLY A 385 -0.14 22.66 -6.26
C GLY A 385 -0.24 22.51 -7.77
N ILE A 386 0.54 21.60 -8.35
CA ILE A 386 0.52 21.31 -9.79
C ILE A 386 -0.73 20.51 -10.10
N GLU A 387 -1.52 20.95 -11.08
CA GLU A 387 -2.76 20.26 -11.47
C GLU A 387 -2.59 19.44 -12.76
N SER A 388 -1.81 19.98 -13.72
CA SER A 388 -1.61 19.31 -15.01
C SER A 388 -0.23 19.58 -15.58
N VAL A 389 0.36 18.57 -16.24
CA VAL A 389 1.64 18.64 -16.93
C VAL A 389 1.56 18.06 -18.33
N ALA A 390 2.29 18.61 -19.29
CA ALA A 390 2.35 18.10 -20.66
C ALA A 390 3.71 18.39 -21.29
N PHE A 391 4.22 17.47 -22.12
CA PHE A 391 5.36 17.69 -23.00
C PHE A 391 4.91 18.15 -24.38
N SER A 392 5.67 19.05 -24.98
CA SER A 392 5.57 19.34 -26.43
C SER A 392 6.00 18.11 -27.24
N SER A 393 5.49 18.00 -28.47
CA SER A 393 5.78 16.85 -29.35
C SER A 393 7.26 16.69 -29.74
N ASP A 394 8.06 17.76 -29.62
CA ASP A 394 9.52 17.71 -29.84
C ASP A 394 10.30 17.38 -28.55
N GLY A 395 9.61 17.25 -27.40
CA GLY A 395 10.20 16.95 -26.09
C GLY A 395 11.02 18.05 -25.46
N ARG A 396 11.06 19.27 -26.07
CA ARG A 396 11.89 20.37 -25.57
C ARG A 396 11.18 21.30 -24.61
N THR A 397 9.88 21.44 -24.76
CA THR A 397 9.09 22.31 -23.92
C THR A 397 8.17 21.50 -23.03
N LEU A 398 8.14 21.82 -21.75
CA LEU A 398 7.21 21.29 -20.79
C LEU A 398 6.26 22.41 -20.35
N ALA A 399 4.98 22.13 -20.29
CA ALA A 399 3.96 23.00 -19.72
C ALA A 399 3.48 22.46 -18.38
N SER A 400 3.26 23.34 -17.43
CA SER A 400 2.64 22.99 -16.13
C SER A 400 1.63 24.03 -15.72
N SER A 401 0.54 23.62 -15.12
CA SER A 401 -0.48 24.48 -14.53
C SER A 401 -0.61 24.25 -13.04
N ALA A 402 -1.06 25.26 -12.32
CA ALA A 402 -1.22 25.20 -10.88
C ALA A 402 -2.65 25.53 -10.45
N ASN A 403 -2.95 25.11 -9.23
CA ASN A 403 -4.25 25.16 -8.58
C ASN A 403 -4.20 26.03 -7.30
N PHE A 404 -5.38 26.34 -6.81
CA PHE A 404 -5.61 26.90 -5.48
C PHE A 404 -5.19 25.89 -4.38
N SER A 405 -4.36 26.28 -3.46
CA SER A 405 -4.03 25.47 -2.28
C SER A 405 -5.13 25.62 -1.22
N SER A 406 -5.93 24.57 -1.04
CA SER A 406 -6.96 24.53 0.03
C SER A 406 -6.41 24.12 1.40
N ILE A 407 -5.12 23.77 1.50
CA ILE A 407 -4.49 23.39 2.76
C ILE A 407 -3.88 24.64 3.39
N SER A 408 -4.46 25.08 4.52
CA SER A 408 -4.10 26.25 5.33
C SER A 408 -4.21 27.61 4.63
N SER A 409 -5.39 28.17 4.62
CA SER A 409 -5.85 29.31 3.85
C SER A 409 -5.32 30.71 4.28
N ARG A 410 -4.33 30.84 5.15
CA ARG A 410 -3.90 32.15 5.67
C ARG A 410 -2.61 32.70 5.03
N PHE A 411 -1.82 31.88 4.30
CA PHE A 411 -0.48 32.31 3.85
C PHE A 411 -0.14 32.02 2.40
N PHE A 412 -1.01 31.43 1.57
CA PHE A 412 -0.70 31.10 0.19
C PHE A 412 -1.56 31.90 -0.78
N SER A 413 -0.89 32.59 -1.71
CA SER A 413 -1.53 33.26 -2.84
C SER A 413 -1.97 32.22 -3.87
N ASP A 414 -3.16 32.42 -4.41
CA ASP A 414 -3.69 31.67 -5.55
C ASP A 414 -2.70 31.68 -6.72
N ASP A 415 -2.37 30.51 -7.26
CA ASP A 415 -1.56 30.37 -8.46
C ASP A 415 -2.44 29.93 -9.63
N TYR A 416 -2.80 30.87 -10.48
CA TYR A 416 -3.60 30.61 -11.71
C TYR A 416 -2.73 30.65 -12.96
N THR A 417 -1.43 30.42 -12.81
CA THR A 417 -0.47 30.53 -13.89
C THR A 417 -0.25 29.22 -14.62
N VAL A 418 0.16 29.33 -15.86
CA VAL A 418 0.78 28.24 -16.61
C VAL A 418 2.24 28.60 -16.84
N LYS A 419 3.15 27.69 -16.58
CA LYS A 419 4.58 27.90 -16.78
C LYS A 419 5.09 26.99 -17.90
N LEU A 420 5.94 27.59 -18.75
CA LEU A 420 6.69 26.85 -19.74
C LEU A 420 8.14 26.71 -19.28
N TRP A 421 8.68 25.52 -19.47
CA TRP A 421 10.02 25.13 -19.06
C TRP A 421 10.76 24.52 -20.25
N ASP A 422 12.04 24.77 -20.33
CA ASP A 422 12.94 24.05 -21.24
C ASP A 422 13.32 22.72 -20.56
N ALA A 423 12.87 21.61 -21.13
CA ALA A 423 13.05 20.28 -20.54
C ALA A 423 14.50 19.76 -20.67
N VAL A 424 15.32 20.38 -21.52
CA VAL A 424 16.72 19.98 -21.76
C VAL A 424 17.67 20.75 -20.82
N SER A 425 17.48 22.06 -20.71
CA SER A 425 18.27 22.90 -19.81
C SER A 425 17.69 22.98 -18.39
N GLU A 426 16.48 22.40 -18.19
CA GLU A 426 15.81 22.36 -16.89
C GLU A 426 15.52 23.76 -16.33
N THR A 427 15.25 24.73 -17.20
CA THR A 427 15.06 26.14 -16.84
C THR A 427 13.66 26.64 -17.16
N HIS A 428 13.18 27.59 -16.37
CA HIS A 428 11.94 28.32 -16.63
C HIS A 428 12.09 29.18 -17.88
N ILE A 429 11.18 29.05 -18.85
CA ILE A 429 11.13 29.87 -20.08
C ILE A 429 10.28 31.10 -19.84
N THR A 430 9.00 30.92 -19.50
CA THR A 430 8.05 32.03 -19.34
C THR A 430 6.86 31.57 -18.46
N THR A 431 6.16 32.56 -17.92
CA THR A 431 4.89 32.40 -17.19
C THR A 431 3.76 33.03 -18.01
N ILE A 432 2.77 32.21 -18.32
CA ILE A 432 1.57 32.61 -19.04
C ILE A 432 0.52 33.02 -18.00
N LEU A 433 0.00 34.22 -18.18
CA LEU A 433 -1.03 34.85 -17.35
C LEU A 433 -2.28 35.10 -18.19
N GLY A 434 -3.48 34.84 -17.64
CA GLY A 434 -4.71 35.16 -18.38
C GLY A 434 -5.96 34.48 -17.81
N HIS A 435 -5.81 33.41 -17.07
CA HIS A 435 -6.88 32.83 -16.29
C HIS A 435 -7.05 33.50 -14.93
N ASN A 436 -8.26 33.54 -14.41
CA ASN A 436 -8.58 34.13 -13.11
C ASN A 436 -9.06 33.12 -12.06
N ARG A 437 -8.90 31.84 -12.36
CA ARG A 437 -9.08 30.69 -11.46
C ARG A 437 -8.10 29.60 -11.86
N SER A 438 -8.04 28.53 -11.06
CA SER A 438 -7.15 27.37 -11.28
C SER A 438 -7.25 26.84 -12.70
N VAL A 439 -6.09 26.49 -13.27
CA VAL A 439 -5.97 25.91 -14.60
C VAL A 439 -5.88 24.39 -14.43
N SER A 440 -6.99 23.72 -14.79
CA SER A 440 -7.16 22.29 -14.50
C SER A 440 -6.50 21.36 -15.51
N SER A 441 -6.24 21.83 -16.74
CA SER A 441 -5.67 21.02 -17.81
C SER A 441 -4.84 21.86 -18.77
N VAL A 442 -3.70 21.30 -19.19
CA VAL A 442 -2.83 21.84 -20.24
C VAL A 442 -2.49 20.74 -21.23
N VAL A 443 -2.60 21.02 -22.53
CA VAL A 443 -2.26 20.07 -23.59
C VAL A 443 -1.63 20.81 -24.79
N PHE A 444 -0.61 20.22 -25.38
CA PHE A 444 -0.01 20.71 -26.63
C PHE A 444 -0.75 20.17 -27.85
N SER A 445 -0.84 20.97 -28.91
CA SER A 445 -1.21 20.44 -30.24
C SER A 445 -0.14 19.43 -30.71
N PRO A 446 -0.52 18.45 -31.56
CA PRO A 446 0.42 17.42 -32.05
C PRO A 446 1.63 17.99 -32.80
N ASP A 447 1.51 19.19 -33.39
CA ASP A 447 2.63 19.90 -34.02
C ASP A 447 3.48 20.72 -33.04
N GLY A 448 3.11 20.75 -31.74
CA GLY A 448 3.81 21.45 -30.68
C GLY A 448 3.74 22.98 -30.70
N ARG A 449 2.95 23.60 -31.62
CA ARG A 449 2.90 25.06 -31.80
C ARG A 449 1.89 25.76 -30.90
N ILE A 450 0.82 25.08 -30.58
CA ILE A 450 -0.29 25.60 -29.78
C ILE A 450 -0.32 24.90 -28.43
N LEU A 451 -0.47 25.65 -27.37
CA LEU A 451 -0.84 25.15 -26.04
C LEU A 451 -2.30 25.50 -25.78
N ALA A 452 -3.12 24.53 -25.44
CA ALA A 452 -4.47 24.72 -24.95
C ALA A 452 -4.52 24.62 -23.43
N THR A 453 -5.27 25.51 -22.80
CA THR A 453 -5.44 25.55 -21.34
C THR A 453 -6.91 25.63 -20.99
N GLY A 454 -7.36 24.77 -20.07
CA GLY A 454 -8.73 24.74 -19.53
C GLY A 454 -8.74 25.12 -18.07
N SER A 455 -9.70 25.95 -17.68
CA SER A 455 -9.72 26.52 -16.33
C SER A 455 -11.09 26.44 -15.66
N ALA A 456 -11.06 26.48 -14.32
CA ALA A 456 -12.22 26.66 -13.47
C ALA A 456 -12.92 28.03 -13.68
N ASP A 457 -12.33 28.95 -14.46
CA ASP A 457 -12.95 30.19 -14.88
C ASP A 457 -13.91 30.03 -16.07
N SER A 458 -14.17 28.78 -16.46
CA SER A 458 -15.07 28.39 -17.56
C SER A 458 -14.57 28.80 -18.95
N ARG A 459 -13.25 28.89 -19.13
CA ARG A 459 -12.63 29.27 -20.41
C ARG A 459 -11.65 28.22 -20.88
N VAL A 460 -11.57 28.05 -22.20
CA VAL A 460 -10.49 27.38 -22.91
C VAL A 460 -9.70 28.44 -23.65
N THR A 461 -8.40 28.50 -23.44
CA THR A 461 -7.52 29.49 -24.08
C THR A 461 -6.41 28.81 -24.85
N LEU A 462 -6.15 29.28 -26.07
CA LEU A 462 -5.04 28.83 -26.91
C LEU A 462 -3.93 29.87 -26.88
N TRP A 463 -2.70 29.38 -26.78
CA TRP A 463 -1.47 30.15 -26.69
C TRP A 463 -0.49 29.68 -27.75
N ASP A 464 0.25 30.63 -28.33
CA ASP A 464 1.40 30.34 -29.18
C ASP A 464 2.60 29.94 -28.29
N VAL A 465 3.11 28.71 -28.48
CA VAL A 465 4.16 28.15 -27.62
C VAL A 465 5.48 28.92 -27.74
N ALA A 466 5.85 29.36 -28.94
CA ALA A 466 7.12 30.04 -29.18
C ALA A 466 7.20 31.43 -28.56
N THR A 467 6.07 32.13 -28.49
CA THR A 467 6.01 33.53 -28.01
C THR A 467 5.35 33.64 -26.62
N GLY A 468 4.58 32.66 -26.20
CA GLY A 468 3.75 32.72 -25.01
C GLY A 468 2.52 33.63 -25.15
N TYR A 469 2.24 34.16 -26.36
CA TYR A 469 1.14 35.06 -26.56
C TYR A 469 -0.21 34.37 -26.73
N HIS A 470 -1.23 35.07 -26.26
CA HIS A 470 -2.62 34.71 -26.42
C HIS A 470 -3.03 34.63 -27.90
N LEU A 471 -3.62 33.50 -28.34
CA LEU A 471 -4.15 33.37 -29.68
C LEU A 471 -5.67 33.56 -29.71
N VAL A 472 -6.39 32.86 -28.92
CA VAL A 472 -7.85 32.89 -28.85
C VAL A 472 -8.35 32.31 -27.51
N THR A 473 -9.43 32.91 -27.00
CA THR A 473 -10.18 32.36 -25.85
C THR A 473 -11.57 31.99 -26.28
N PHE A 474 -11.93 30.77 -25.97
CA PHE A 474 -13.27 30.26 -26.19
C PHE A 474 -14.05 30.36 -24.89
N PRO A 475 -15.23 31.00 -24.90
CA PRO A 475 -16.10 30.92 -23.75
C PRO A 475 -16.60 29.49 -23.62
N GLY A 476 -16.27 28.81 -22.54
CA GLY A 476 -16.95 27.61 -22.12
C GLY A 476 -18.37 27.95 -21.65
N ASP A 477 -19.23 26.97 -21.52
CA ASP A 477 -20.51 27.13 -20.80
C ASP A 477 -20.18 27.48 -19.33
N ARG A 478 -21.11 28.06 -18.59
CA ARG A 478 -20.98 28.66 -17.23
C ARG A 478 -20.33 27.76 -16.16
N TYR A 479 -19.62 26.69 -16.54
CA TYR A 479 -19.10 25.62 -15.68
C TYR A 479 -17.60 25.41 -15.92
N SER A 480 -16.90 24.97 -14.88
CA SER A 480 -15.45 24.72 -14.94
C SER A 480 -15.08 23.69 -16.02
N VAL A 481 -14.04 24.01 -16.80
CA VAL A 481 -13.39 23.06 -17.72
C VAL A 481 -12.38 22.26 -16.92
N ARG A 482 -12.48 20.94 -16.93
CA ARG A 482 -11.63 20.04 -16.14
C ARG A 482 -10.58 19.33 -16.96
N ASN A 483 -10.90 18.98 -18.21
CA ASN A 483 -10.00 18.21 -19.06
C ASN A 483 -10.10 18.63 -20.52
N LEU A 484 -8.97 18.50 -21.23
CA LEU A 484 -8.77 18.85 -22.64
C LEU A 484 -8.06 17.70 -23.35
N ALA A 485 -8.35 17.50 -24.63
CA ALA A 485 -7.58 16.61 -25.51
C ALA A 485 -7.60 17.12 -26.95
N PHE A 486 -6.45 17.12 -27.63
CA PHE A 486 -6.38 17.31 -29.07
C PHE A 486 -6.61 15.98 -29.80
N SER A 487 -7.29 16.03 -30.92
CA SER A 487 -7.29 14.92 -31.87
C SER A 487 -5.88 14.68 -32.44
N PRO A 488 -5.54 13.43 -32.83
CA PRO A 488 -4.19 13.12 -33.37
C PRO A 488 -3.78 13.93 -34.60
N ASP A 489 -4.75 14.40 -35.40
CA ASP A 489 -4.52 15.30 -36.56
C ASP A 489 -4.35 16.77 -36.17
N GLY A 490 -4.64 17.12 -34.91
CA GLY A 490 -4.56 18.49 -34.38
C GLY A 490 -5.69 19.42 -34.83
N GLU A 491 -6.67 18.94 -35.59
CA GLU A 491 -7.76 19.77 -36.13
C GLU A 491 -8.88 20.00 -35.13
N THR A 492 -9.10 19.06 -34.19
CA THR A 492 -10.16 19.12 -33.21
C THR A 492 -9.63 19.18 -31.79
N LEU A 493 -10.18 20.07 -30.97
CA LEU A 493 -9.98 20.12 -29.52
C LEU A 493 -11.26 19.66 -28.84
N ALA A 494 -11.17 18.59 -28.04
CA ALA A 494 -12.24 18.15 -27.16
C ALA A 494 -12.03 18.74 -25.75
N PHE A 495 -13.10 19.16 -25.10
CA PHE A 495 -13.05 19.61 -23.71
C PHE A 495 -14.33 19.32 -22.96
N GLY A 496 -14.26 19.16 -21.67
CA GLY A 496 -15.39 18.86 -20.81
C GLY A 496 -15.14 19.21 -19.35
N GLY A 497 -16.21 19.18 -18.58
CA GLY A 497 -16.13 19.53 -17.16
C GLY A 497 -17.46 19.32 -16.44
N SER A 498 -17.83 20.33 -15.63
CA SER A 498 -18.97 20.22 -14.71
C SER A 498 -20.35 20.45 -15.38
N ASP A 499 -20.41 20.66 -16.68
CA ASP A 499 -21.64 20.83 -17.46
C ASP A 499 -22.22 19.51 -18.00
N TYR A 500 -21.57 18.38 -17.69
CA TYR A 500 -21.96 17.04 -18.16
C TYR A 500 -21.90 16.85 -19.68
N LYS A 501 -21.11 17.67 -20.37
CA LYS A 501 -20.94 17.63 -21.82
C LYS A 501 -19.48 17.55 -22.19
N THR A 502 -19.22 16.87 -23.31
CA THR A 502 -17.95 16.96 -24.01
C THR A 502 -18.15 17.76 -25.27
N HIS A 503 -17.51 18.89 -25.37
CA HIS A 503 -17.57 19.79 -26.51
C HIS A 503 -16.45 19.49 -27.49
N LEU A 504 -16.75 19.52 -28.78
CA LEU A 504 -15.77 19.42 -29.86
C LEU A 504 -15.60 20.76 -30.54
N TRP A 505 -14.36 21.18 -30.69
CA TRP A 505 -14.03 22.43 -31.32
C TRP A 505 -13.02 22.24 -32.45
N ASN A 506 -13.38 22.74 -33.67
CA ASN A 506 -12.44 22.74 -34.79
C ASN A 506 -11.55 23.99 -34.72
N ILE A 507 -10.24 23.75 -34.64
CA ILE A 507 -9.20 24.80 -34.45
C ILE A 507 -9.12 25.72 -35.67
N ASN A 508 -9.27 25.20 -36.87
CA ASN A 508 -9.13 25.94 -38.13
C ASN A 508 -10.33 26.87 -38.41
N SER A 509 -11.53 26.41 -38.12
CA SER A 509 -12.75 27.17 -38.39
C SER A 509 -13.03 28.27 -37.38
N ARG A 510 -12.41 28.25 -36.21
CA ARG A 510 -12.63 29.13 -35.05
C ARG A 510 -14.10 29.22 -34.61
N HIS A 511 -14.90 28.26 -35.01
CA HIS A 511 -16.30 28.14 -34.66
C HIS A 511 -16.51 26.89 -33.84
N SER A 512 -17.38 26.98 -32.84
CA SER A 512 -17.90 25.76 -32.19
C SER A 512 -18.63 24.93 -33.26
N GLN A 513 -18.23 23.71 -33.46
CA GLN A 513 -19.19 22.74 -33.95
C GLN A 513 -20.18 22.64 -32.78
N ASP A 514 -21.49 22.88 -33.02
CA ASP A 514 -22.52 22.66 -32.01
C ASP A 514 -22.67 21.17 -31.62
N THR A 515 -21.62 20.41 -31.85
CA THR A 515 -21.53 18.98 -31.56
C THR A 515 -21.01 18.82 -30.14
N TYR A 516 -21.86 18.26 -29.30
CA TYR A 516 -21.45 17.84 -27.94
C TYR A 516 -22.02 16.47 -27.61
N PHE A 517 -21.24 15.72 -26.82
CA PHE A 517 -21.70 14.44 -26.30
C PHE A 517 -22.15 14.60 -24.85
N ARG A 518 -23.30 14.03 -24.50
CA ARG A 518 -23.86 14.10 -23.15
C ARG A 518 -23.35 12.95 -22.30
N HIS A 519 -22.89 13.29 -21.10
CA HIS A 519 -22.50 12.35 -20.08
C HIS A 519 -23.44 12.46 -18.86
N PRO A 520 -23.74 11.38 -18.12
CA PRO A 520 -24.60 11.45 -16.93
C PRO A 520 -23.92 12.14 -15.74
N TYR A 521 -22.59 12.26 -15.77
CA TYR A 521 -21.78 12.82 -14.71
C TYR A 521 -20.85 13.92 -15.23
N SER A 522 -20.30 14.73 -14.31
CA SER A 522 -19.21 15.67 -14.60
C SER A 522 -18.02 14.94 -15.22
N ILE A 523 -17.50 15.47 -16.31
CA ILE A 523 -16.36 14.89 -17.03
C ILE A 523 -15.08 15.10 -16.19
N SER A 524 -14.37 14.02 -15.93
CA SER A 524 -13.07 14.02 -15.23
C SER A 524 -11.88 13.85 -16.19
N SER A 525 -12.07 13.06 -17.27
CA SER A 525 -11.00 12.78 -18.24
C SER A 525 -11.55 12.54 -19.64
N ILE A 526 -10.78 12.92 -20.66
CA ILE A 526 -11.12 12.78 -22.07
C ILE A 526 -9.87 12.25 -22.80
N ALA A 527 -10.06 11.28 -23.69
CA ALA A 527 -8.98 10.74 -24.52
C ALA A 527 -9.50 10.39 -25.93
N PHE A 528 -8.77 10.83 -26.96
CA PHE A 528 -8.96 10.36 -28.33
C PHE A 528 -8.30 8.99 -28.53
N SER A 529 -8.92 8.13 -29.33
CA SER A 529 -8.21 6.95 -29.84
C SER A 529 -7.05 7.37 -30.76
N PRO A 530 -5.97 6.55 -30.86
CA PRO A 530 -4.81 6.92 -31.68
C PRO A 530 -5.13 7.10 -33.17
N ASP A 531 -6.20 6.49 -33.69
CA ASP A 531 -6.67 6.66 -35.06
C ASP A 531 -7.60 7.89 -35.23
N GLY A 532 -7.91 8.59 -34.15
CA GLY A 532 -8.77 9.78 -34.15
C GLY A 532 -10.26 9.52 -34.41
N ARG A 533 -10.71 8.24 -34.46
CA ARG A 533 -12.10 7.90 -34.79
C ARG A 533 -13.02 7.90 -33.61
N THR A 534 -12.52 7.57 -32.45
CA THR A 534 -13.34 7.49 -31.25
C THR A 534 -12.84 8.42 -30.15
N LEU A 535 -13.75 8.83 -29.29
CA LEU A 535 -13.51 9.68 -28.13
C LEU A 535 -14.03 9.00 -26.88
N ALA A 536 -13.18 8.71 -25.95
CA ALA A 536 -13.55 8.23 -24.62
C ALA A 536 -13.70 9.40 -23.65
N CYS A 537 -14.77 9.40 -22.89
CA CYS A 537 -15.09 10.40 -21.87
C CYS A 537 -15.41 9.69 -20.57
N ALA A 538 -14.63 9.95 -19.53
CA ALA A 538 -14.85 9.41 -18.19
C ALA A 538 -15.47 10.45 -17.26
N GLY A 539 -16.40 10.03 -16.43
CA GLY A 539 -17.00 10.87 -15.40
C GLY A 539 -17.84 10.05 -14.43
N GLY A 540 -17.75 10.36 -13.13
CA GLY A 540 -18.43 9.57 -12.12
C GLY A 540 -18.13 8.08 -12.27
N ARG A 541 -19.14 7.24 -12.37
CA ARG A 541 -19.02 5.76 -12.44
C ARG A 541 -19.17 5.20 -13.85
N GLU A 542 -18.95 6.00 -14.89
CA GLU A 542 -19.17 5.59 -16.27
C GLU A 542 -18.09 6.15 -17.19
N ILE A 543 -17.64 5.33 -18.17
CA ILE A 543 -16.85 5.77 -19.32
C ILE A 543 -17.72 5.57 -20.56
N ARG A 544 -17.86 6.60 -21.40
CA ARG A 544 -18.54 6.54 -22.68
C ARG A 544 -17.58 6.71 -23.83
N ILE A 545 -17.68 5.83 -24.83
CA ILE A 545 -16.87 5.86 -26.04
C ILE A 545 -17.77 6.18 -27.22
N TRP A 546 -17.49 7.30 -27.87
CA TRP A 546 -18.27 7.85 -28.96
C TRP A 546 -17.53 7.73 -30.29
N ASP A 547 -18.24 7.44 -31.37
CA ASP A 547 -17.75 7.64 -32.73
C ASP A 547 -17.87 9.13 -33.09
N ILE A 548 -16.74 9.73 -33.46
CA ILE A 548 -16.66 11.17 -33.71
C ILE A 548 -17.37 11.57 -35.01
N LEU A 549 -17.33 10.70 -36.02
CA LEU A 549 -17.90 10.98 -37.33
C LEU A 549 -19.43 10.87 -37.33
N THR A 550 -19.94 9.81 -36.71
CA THR A 550 -21.41 9.55 -36.68
C THR A 550 -22.10 10.24 -35.49
N GLY A 551 -21.35 10.54 -34.43
CA GLY A 551 -21.89 11.05 -33.17
C GLY A 551 -22.61 9.99 -32.32
N GLU A 552 -22.52 8.71 -32.69
CA GLU A 552 -23.16 7.61 -31.99
C GLU A 552 -22.33 7.11 -30.82
N LEU A 553 -23.02 6.64 -29.78
CA LEU A 553 -22.39 5.98 -28.64
C LEU A 553 -22.03 4.55 -29.02
N ASN A 554 -20.75 4.25 -29.14
CA ASN A 554 -20.28 2.89 -29.45
C ASN A 554 -20.35 1.98 -28.22
N THR A 555 -19.84 2.46 -27.08
CA THR A 555 -19.68 1.63 -25.89
C THR A 555 -19.87 2.47 -24.63
N ALA A 556 -20.48 1.87 -23.60
CA ALA A 556 -20.60 2.43 -22.27
C ALA A 556 -20.06 1.41 -21.26
N ILE A 557 -19.01 1.78 -20.55
CA ILE A 557 -18.38 0.99 -19.49
C ILE A 557 -18.92 1.49 -18.15
N SER A 558 -19.57 0.60 -17.41
CA SER A 558 -20.13 0.87 -16.09
C SER A 558 -20.00 -0.37 -15.21
N GLY A 559 -20.15 -0.22 -13.92
CA GLY A 559 -20.15 -1.38 -13.01
C GLY A 559 -19.17 -1.28 -11.85
N LEU A 560 -18.25 -0.34 -11.86
CA LEU A 560 -17.43 -0.06 -10.69
C LEU A 560 -18.22 0.73 -9.64
N SER A 561 -17.94 0.44 -8.37
CA SER A 561 -18.55 1.15 -7.23
C SER A 561 -18.10 2.60 -7.13
N ASN A 562 -16.93 2.93 -7.71
CA ASN A 562 -16.21 4.19 -7.56
C ASN A 562 -16.11 5.01 -8.84
N SER A 563 -15.68 6.27 -8.71
CA SER A 563 -15.54 7.20 -9.83
C SER A 563 -14.25 6.98 -10.61
N PHE A 564 -14.31 7.14 -11.94
CA PHE A 564 -13.13 7.23 -12.79
C PHE A 564 -12.49 8.63 -12.72
N ARG A 565 -11.17 8.69 -12.63
CA ARG A 565 -10.40 9.95 -12.56
C ARG A 565 -9.65 10.27 -13.83
N SER A 566 -8.98 9.28 -14.40
CA SER A 566 -8.14 9.41 -15.59
C SER A 566 -8.34 8.23 -16.52
N ILE A 567 -8.28 8.47 -17.82
CA ILE A 567 -8.30 7.43 -18.86
C ILE A 567 -7.21 7.68 -19.90
N ALA A 568 -6.67 6.62 -20.47
CA ALA A 568 -5.73 6.69 -21.58
C ALA A 568 -5.88 5.48 -22.50
N PHE A 569 -5.85 5.70 -23.82
CA PHE A 569 -5.73 4.63 -24.79
C PHE A 569 -4.29 4.15 -24.90
N SER A 570 -4.09 2.85 -25.07
CA SER A 570 -2.82 2.31 -25.54
C SER A 570 -2.50 2.85 -26.96
N PRO A 571 -1.21 3.04 -27.33
CA PRO A 571 -0.86 3.57 -28.66
C PRO A 571 -1.35 2.74 -29.84
N ASP A 572 -1.65 1.45 -29.64
CA ASP A 572 -2.27 0.58 -30.64
C ASP A 572 -3.81 0.66 -30.67
N GLY A 573 -4.42 1.42 -29.74
CA GLY A 573 -5.86 1.61 -29.61
C GLY A 573 -6.66 0.42 -29.13
N LYS A 574 -6.02 -0.69 -28.78
CA LYS A 574 -6.72 -1.94 -28.39
C LYS A 574 -7.11 -2.00 -26.92
N THR A 575 -6.46 -1.22 -26.08
CA THR A 575 -6.71 -1.18 -24.64
C THR A 575 -7.02 0.24 -24.20
N LEU A 576 -8.03 0.40 -23.37
CA LEU A 576 -8.29 1.62 -22.62
C LEU A 576 -7.94 1.35 -21.15
N VAL A 577 -7.14 2.21 -20.55
CA VAL A 577 -6.79 2.13 -19.13
C VAL A 577 -7.51 3.21 -18.36
N SER A 578 -7.98 2.89 -17.15
CA SER A 578 -8.58 3.86 -16.25
C SER A 578 -8.01 3.77 -14.84
N GLY A 579 -7.77 4.93 -14.22
CA GLY A 579 -7.45 5.07 -12.81
C GLY A 579 -8.71 5.33 -11.99
N GLY A 580 -8.79 4.70 -10.81
CA GLY A 580 -9.89 4.83 -9.85
C GLY A 580 -9.85 6.12 -9.03
N GLY A 581 -10.99 6.51 -8.45
CA GLY A 581 -11.12 7.65 -7.54
C GLY A 581 -10.53 7.35 -6.14
N TYR A 582 -10.71 8.26 -5.20
CA TYR A 582 -10.09 8.20 -3.86
C TYR A 582 -10.28 6.87 -3.09
N SER A 583 -11.39 6.19 -3.27
CA SER A 583 -11.68 4.90 -2.63
C SER A 583 -11.41 3.69 -3.52
N ASP A 584 -10.76 3.87 -4.68
CA ASP A 584 -10.39 2.79 -5.58
C ASP A 584 -8.92 2.92 -5.96
N SER A 585 -8.11 2.11 -5.33
CA SER A 585 -6.65 2.09 -5.51
C SER A 585 -6.21 1.22 -6.69
N THR A 586 -7.14 0.70 -7.50
CA THR A 586 -6.84 -0.19 -8.62
C THR A 586 -6.83 0.53 -9.96
N VAL A 587 -6.03 0.01 -10.87
CA VAL A 587 -6.00 0.42 -12.28
C VAL A 587 -6.72 -0.64 -13.09
N HIS A 588 -7.67 -0.24 -13.93
CA HIS A 588 -8.49 -1.15 -14.72
C HIS A 588 -8.15 -1.05 -16.20
N LEU A 589 -8.07 -2.20 -16.86
CA LEU A 589 -7.85 -2.33 -18.29
C LEU A 589 -9.13 -2.80 -18.96
N TRP A 590 -9.50 -2.15 -20.07
CA TRP A 590 -10.77 -2.36 -20.77
C TRP A 590 -10.53 -2.61 -22.26
N ASN A 591 -11.38 -3.43 -22.86
CA ASN A 591 -11.52 -3.51 -24.31
C ASN A 591 -12.41 -2.35 -24.79
N PRO A 592 -11.90 -1.35 -25.52
CA PRO A 592 -12.71 -0.18 -25.89
C PRO A 592 -13.84 -0.49 -26.90
N ALA A 593 -13.74 -1.60 -27.63
CA ALA A 593 -14.76 -2.00 -28.61
C ALA A 593 -15.93 -2.73 -27.97
N THR A 594 -15.70 -3.57 -26.95
CA THR A 594 -16.75 -4.34 -26.27
C THR A 594 -17.18 -3.75 -24.93
N GLY A 595 -16.30 -2.96 -24.29
CA GLY A 595 -16.50 -2.44 -22.94
C GLY A 595 -16.19 -3.44 -21.83
N GLU A 596 -15.70 -4.62 -22.17
CA GLU A 596 -15.33 -5.65 -21.20
C GLU A 596 -14.04 -5.30 -20.47
N GLN A 597 -13.99 -5.63 -19.19
CA GLN A 597 -12.79 -5.51 -18.40
C GLN A 597 -11.82 -6.63 -18.76
N ILE A 598 -10.59 -6.24 -19.12
CA ILE A 598 -9.53 -7.18 -19.52
C ILE A 598 -8.75 -7.64 -18.30
N ALA A 599 -8.37 -6.69 -17.42
CA ALA A 599 -7.55 -6.96 -16.26
C ALA A 599 -7.64 -5.82 -15.23
N THR A 600 -7.14 -6.08 -14.03
CA THR A 600 -6.88 -5.08 -12.98
C THR A 600 -5.41 -5.14 -12.57
N LEU A 601 -4.84 -3.98 -12.25
CA LEU A 601 -3.49 -3.88 -11.72
C LEU A 601 -3.59 -3.35 -10.29
N PRO A 602 -3.54 -4.23 -9.28
CA PRO A 602 -3.51 -3.83 -7.89
C PRO A 602 -2.10 -3.37 -7.48
N GLY A 603 -1.99 -2.50 -6.48
CA GLY A 603 -0.66 -2.15 -5.97
C GLY A 603 -0.55 -0.78 -5.35
N HIS A 604 -1.36 0.17 -5.79
CA HIS A 604 -1.53 1.44 -5.10
C HIS A 604 -2.35 1.27 -3.82
N LYS A 605 -2.17 2.21 -2.88
CA LYS A 605 -2.88 2.23 -1.59
C LYS A 605 -3.95 3.30 -1.50
N SER A 606 -4.00 4.20 -2.47
CA SER A 606 -5.00 5.26 -2.57
C SER A 606 -5.41 5.46 -4.02
N GLY A 607 -6.34 6.38 -4.27
CA GLY A 607 -6.85 6.67 -5.61
C GLY A 607 -5.76 6.93 -6.64
N VAL A 608 -6.05 6.62 -7.89
CA VAL A 608 -5.13 6.77 -9.04
C VAL A 608 -5.62 7.92 -9.93
N PRO A 609 -5.25 9.18 -9.63
CA PRO A 609 -5.72 10.36 -10.36
C PRO A 609 -5.24 10.45 -11.80
N THR A 610 -4.14 9.78 -12.16
CA THR A 610 -3.57 9.90 -13.50
C THR A 610 -2.89 8.62 -13.97
N VAL A 611 -3.11 8.30 -15.26
CA VAL A 611 -2.48 7.19 -15.96
C VAL A 611 -1.94 7.68 -17.31
N ALA A 612 -0.81 7.14 -17.77
CA ALA A 612 -0.22 7.50 -19.05
C ALA A 612 0.55 6.32 -19.67
N PHE A 613 0.47 6.16 -20.98
CA PHE A 613 1.32 5.23 -21.73
C PHE A 613 2.59 5.91 -22.23
N SER A 614 3.68 5.17 -22.28
CA SER A 614 4.84 5.57 -23.07
C SER A 614 4.47 5.61 -24.56
N PRO A 615 5.14 6.47 -25.36
CA PRO A 615 4.78 6.62 -26.78
C PRO A 615 4.89 5.33 -27.60
N ASP A 616 5.76 4.41 -27.20
CA ASP A 616 5.93 3.09 -27.82
C ASP A 616 4.96 2.02 -27.29
N GLY A 617 4.18 2.35 -26.28
CA GLY A 617 3.23 1.45 -25.61
C GLY A 617 3.86 0.37 -24.75
N SER A 618 5.16 0.39 -24.54
CA SER A 618 5.85 -0.63 -23.73
C SER A 618 5.68 -0.43 -22.23
N ILE A 619 5.46 0.80 -21.79
CA ILE A 619 5.34 1.17 -20.37
C ILE A 619 3.99 1.81 -20.12
N LEU A 620 3.29 1.37 -19.09
CA LEU A 620 2.19 2.10 -18.46
C LEU A 620 2.71 2.74 -17.17
N ALA A 621 2.51 4.04 -17.01
CA ALA A 621 2.74 4.74 -15.75
C ALA A 621 1.42 5.05 -15.07
N THR A 622 1.33 4.78 -13.79
CA THR A 622 0.17 5.08 -12.94
C THR A 622 0.65 5.83 -11.71
N ALA A 623 0.07 6.98 -11.44
CA ALA A 623 0.42 7.77 -10.27
C ALA A 623 -0.76 7.87 -9.32
N SER A 624 -0.48 7.82 -8.03
CA SER A 624 -1.48 7.70 -6.98
C SER A 624 -1.35 8.80 -5.93
N SER A 625 -2.46 9.06 -5.27
CA SER A 625 -2.51 9.87 -4.05
C SER A 625 -1.75 9.22 -2.88
N ASP A 626 -1.31 7.97 -3.01
CA ASP A 626 -0.40 7.34 -2.06
C ASP A 626 1.04 7.87 -2.14
N GLY A 627 1.32 8.85 -3.01
CA GLY A 627 2.65 9.45 -3.19
C GLY A 627 3.62 8.56 -3.95
N THR A 628 3.13 7.59 -4.72
CA THR A 628 3.95 6.74 -5.58
C THR A 628 3.52 6.77 -7.04
N ILE A 629 4.48 6.54 -7.93
CA ILE A 629 4.22 6.20 -9.33
C ILE A 629 4.72 4.77 -9.56
N LEU A 630 3.87 3.90 -10.11
CA LEU A 630 4.25 2.58 -10.53
C LEU A 630 4.44 2.56 -12.04
N LEU A 631 5.54 1.95 -12.50
CA LEU A 631 5.79 1.69 -13.91
C LEU A 631 5.60 0.20 -14.16
N TRP A 632 4.71 -0.10 -15.10
CA TRP A 632 4.31 -1.45 -15.48
C TRP A 632 4.90 -1.79 -16.83
N ASP A 633 5.52 -2.95 -16.98
CA ASP A 633 5.93 -3.48 -18.27
C ASP A 633 4.71 -3.99 -19.03
N PHE A 634 4.14 -3.12 -19.86
CA PHE A 634 2.92 -3.44 -20.60
C PHE A 634 3.10 -4.51 -21.68
N THR A 635 4.33 -4.84 -22.03
CA THR A 635 4.63 -5.95 -22.96
C THR A 635 4.51 -7.31 -22.31
N THR A 636 4.65 -7.37 -20.98
CA THR A 636 4.53 -8.59 -20.16
C THR A 636 3.19 -8.69 -19.43
N ILE A 637 2.41 -7.61 -19.36
CA ILE A 637 1.03 -7.71 -18.91
C ILE A 637 0.30 -8.57 -19.94
N ILE A 638 0.18 -9.85 -19.61
CA ILE A 638 -0.59 -10.79 -20.41
C ILE A 638 -2.03 -10.31 -20.32
N ILE A 639 -2.51 -9.68 -21.37
CA ILE A 639 -3.96 -9.58 -21.61
C ILE A 639 -4.36 -11.04 -21.81
N PRO A 640 -5.09 -11.68 -20.86
CA PRO A 640 -5.43 -13.08 -21.03
C PRO A 640 -6.12 -13.23 -22.37
N PRO A 641 -5.70 -14.16 -23.24
CA PRO A 641 -6.55 -14.58 -24.31
C PRO A 641 -7.79 -15.16 -23.64
N SER A 642 -8.95 -14.51 -23.78
CA SER A 642 -10.27 -14.91 -23.26
C SER A 642 -10.21 -15.78 -22.00
N LEU A 643 -10.72 -15.34 -20.89
CA LEU A 643 -10.83 -16.01 -19.57
C LEU A 643 -11.37 -17.48 -19.64
N GLU A 644 -10.89 -18.29 -20.56
CA GLU A 644 -11.32 -19.69 -20.74
C GLU A 644 -10.92 -20.57 -19.55
N THR A 645 -9.99 -20.09 -18.69
CA THR A 645 -9.45 -20.82 -17.55
C THR A 645 -9.81 -20.21 -16.19
N ASP A 646 -10.52 -19.08 -16.14
CA ASP A 646 -11.23 -18.57 -14.96
C ASP A 646 -12.54 -19.37 -14.78
N VAL A 647 -12.41 -20.48 -14.11
CA VAL A 647 -13.49 -21.48 -13.97
C VAL A 647 -14.49 -21.08 -12.88
N ASN A 648 -14.04 -20.33 -11.89
CA ASN A 648 -14.87 -19.85 -10.80
C ASN A 648 -15.62 -18.55 -11.13
N GLY A 649 -15.22 -17.83 -12.20
CA GLY A 649 -15.88 -16.61 -12.69
C GLY A 649 -15.63 -15.38 -11.82
N ASP A 650 -14.55 -15.35 -11.03
CA ASP A 650 -14.21 -14.21 -10.16
C ASP A 650 -13.32 -13.17 -10.86
N GLY A 651 -12.93 -13.43 -12.12
CA GLY A 651 -12.12 -12.54 -12.94
C GLY A 651 -10.61 -12.71 -12.75
N VAL A 652 -10.18 -13.71 -11.98
CA VAL A 652 -8.77 -13.99 -11.68
C VAL A 652 -8.45 -15.45 -11.96
N GLU A 653 -7.50 -15.73 -12.85
CA GLU A 653 -6.96 -17.08 -13.00
C GLU A 653 -6.01 -17.38 -11.86
N ASP A 654 -6.47 -18.17 -10.87
CA ASP A 654 -5.65 -18.55 -9.73
C ASP A 654 -5.85 -20.02 -9.30
N VAL A 655 -5.24 -20.37 -8.17
CA VAL A 655 -5.33 -21.75 -7.65
C VAL A 655 -6.76 -22.18 -7.29
N TYR A 656 -7.68 -21.22 -7.07
CA TYR A 656 -9.09 -21.53 -6.82
C TYR A 656 -9.78 -22.13 -8.06
N ASP A 657 -9.37 -21.75 -9.27
CA ASP A 657 -9.87 -22.35 -10.52
C ASP A 657 -9.51 -23.83 -10.59
N LEU A 658 -8.27 -24.18 -10.22
CA LEU A 658 -7.87 -25.60 -10.08
C LEU A 658 -8.74 -26.33 -9.05
N VAL A 659 -9.14 -25.69 -7.96
CA VAL A 659 -10.02 -26.27 -6.94
C VAL A 659 -11.39 -26.54 -7.54
N VAL A 660 -11.94 -25.64 -8.35
CA VAL A 660 -13.24 -25.83 -9.00
C VAL A 660 -13.20 -26.95 -10.03
N VAL A 661 -12.16 -27.05 -10.85
CA VAL A 661 -11.99 -28.18 -11.78
C VAL A 661 -11.89 -29.50 -11.00
N ALA A 662 -11.06 -29.53 -9.94
CA ALA A 662 -10.88 -30.72 -9.11
C ALA A 662 -12.19 -31.17 -8.41
N ALA A 663 -13.00 -30.22 -7.92
CA ALA A 663 -14.27 -30.49 -7.28
C ALA A 663 -15.35 -31.04 -8.24
N ASN A 664 -15.24 -30.72 -9.53
CA ASN A 664 -16.16 -31.18 -10.58
C ASN A 664 -15.64 -32.38 -11.39
N PHE A 665 -14.51 -32.95 -11.01
CA PHE A 665 -13.85 -34.03 -11.72
C PHE A 665 -14.76 -35.24 -11.96
N GLY A 666 -14.87 -35.66 -13.22
CA GLY A 666 -15.73 -36.79 -13.65
C GLY A 666 -17.18 -36.42 -13.97
N GLN A 667 -17.55 -35.14 -13.85
CA GLN A 667 -18.87 -34.68 -14.31
C GLN A 667 -18.92 -34.59 -15.83
N THR A 668 -20.13 -34.81 -16.38
CA THR A 668 -20.38 -34.74 -17.84
C THR A 668 -21.51 -33.77 -18.16
N GLY A 669 -21.41 -33.10 -19.31
CA GLY A 669 -22.41 -32.12 -19.78
C GLY A 669 -21.93 -30.68 -19.59
N PRO A 670 -22.80 -29.66 -19.86
CA PRO A 670 -22.40 -28.27 -19.76
C PRO A 670 -21.93 -27.91 -18.35
N ASN A 671 -20.65 -27.66 -18.18
CA ASN A 671 -20.01 -27.37 -16.90
C ASN A 671 -18.87 -26.35 -17.15
N PRO A 672 -18.82 -25.22 -16.44
CA PRO A 672 -17.71 -24.26 -16.54
C PRO A 672 -16.32 -24.86 -16.29
N ALA A 673 -16.26 -25.97 -15.54
CA ALA A 673 -15.01 -26.68 -15.25
C ALA A 673 -14.54 -27.59 -16.42
N ASP A 674 -15.36 -27.79 -17.45
CA ASP A 674 -14.97 -28.39 -18.75
C ASP A 674 -14.32 -27.31 -19.62
N VAL A 675 -13.09 -27.03 -19.33
CA VAL A 675 -12.32 -25.91 -19.91
C VAL A 675 -11.89 -26.22 -21.35
N ASN A 676 -11.76 -27.49 -21.70
CA ASN A 676 -11.37 -27.91 -23.04
C ASN A 676 -12.58 -28.10 -23.97
N GLY A 677 -13.82 -28.14 -23.42
CA GLY A 677 -15.07 -28.23 -24.17
C GLY A 677 -15.37 -29.62 -24.75
N ASP A 678 -14.77 -30.69 -24.21
CA ASP A 678 -14.96 -32.06 -24.72
C ASP A 678 -16.19 -32.76 -24.07
N GLY A 679 -16.84 -32.10 -23.14
CA GLY A 679 -18.04 -32.57 -22.44
C GLY A 679 -17.78 -33.39 -21.19
N VAL A 680 -16.56 -33.50 -20.73
CA VAL A 680 -16.15 -34.25 -19.52
C VAL A 680 -15.10 -33.48 -18.73
N VAL A 681 -15.38 -33.14 -17.47
CA VAL A 681 -14.35 -32.53 -16.62
C VAL A 681 -13.33 -33.57 -16.19
N ASP A 682 -12.11 -33.49 -16.72
CA ASP A 682 -11.07 -34.49 -16.45
C ASP A 682 -9.66 -33.89 -16.27
N ILE A 683 -8.63 -34.72 -16.39
CA ILE A 683 -7.25 -34.30 -16.18
C ILE A 683 -6.78 -33.30 -17.27
N ALA A 684 -7.37 -33.31 -18.46
CA ALA A 684 -6.99 -32.36 -19.51
C ALA A 684 -7.41 -30.93 -19.18
N ASP A 685 -8.58 -30.74 -18.52
CA ASP A 685 -9.04 -29.46 -18.02
C ASP A 685 -8.12 -28.94 -16.91
N LEU A 686 -7.80 -29.82 -15.96
CA LEU A 686 -6.91 -29.46 -14.86
C LEU A 686 -5.52 -29.02 -15.36
N ILE A 687 -4.97 -29.72 -16.38
CA ILE A 687 -3.70 -29.38 -16.99
C ILE A 687 -3.79 -28.03 -17.73
N LYS A 688 -4.92 -27.75 -18.39
CA LYS A 688 -5.13 -26.49 -19.12
C LYS A 688 -5.13 -25.30 -18.17
N VAL A 689 -5.86 -25.39 -17.05
CA VAL A 689 -5.86 -24.36 -16.00
C VAL A 689 -4.48 -24.23 -15.34
N ALA A 690 -3.84 -25.35 -14.98
CA ALA A 690 -2.49 -25.34 -14.41
C ALA A 690 -1.43 -24.69 -15.34
N ALA A 691 -1.59 -24.84 -16.68
CA ALA A 691 -0.70 -24.22 -17.65
C ALA A 691 -0.88 -22.72 -17.77
N ALA A 692 -2.09 -22.20 -17.53
CA ALA A 692 -2.37 -20.79 -17.47
C ALA A 692 -1.68 -20.17 -16.23
N LEU A 693 -1.74 -20.84 -15.09
CA LEU A 693 -1.09 -20.40 -13.85
C LEU A 693 0.44 -20.37 -13.92
N ASP A 694 1.08 -21.28 -14.68
CA ASP A 694 2.55 -21.27 -14.88
C ASP A 694 3.01 -20.04 -15.70
N ASN A 695 2.12 -19.46 -16.50
CA ASN A 695 2.39 -18.23 -17.25
C ASN A 695 2.27 -16.96 -16.36
N ALA A 696 1.50 -17.01 -15.30
CA ALA A 696 1.24 -15.88 -14.39
C ALA A 696 2.37 -15.61 -13.38
N GLY A 697 3.50 -16.35 -13.45
CA GLY A 697 4.58 -16.21 -12.46
C GLY A 697 4.08 -16.63 -11.08
N ALA A 698 4.44 -17.79 -10.57
CA ALA A 698 3.87 -18.44 -9.39
C ALA A 698 3.44 -17.43 -8.31
N PRO A 699 2.14 -17.20 -8.06
CA PRO A 699 1.71 -16.35 -6.97
C PRO A 699 2.24 -16.95 -5.67
N SER A 700 2.59 -16.10 -4.71
CA SER A 700 2.90 -16.54 -3.35
C SER A 700 1.70 -17.38 -2.88
N LEU A 701 1.86 -18.72 -2.89
CA LEU A 701 0.81 -19.67 -2.56
C LEU A 701 0.37 -19.37 -1.12
N TYR A 702 -0.75 -18.69 -0.97
CA TYR A 702 -1.33 -18.40 0.33
C TYR A 702 -1.56 -19.71 1.07
N GLN A 703 -1.05 -19.82 2.29
CA GLN A 703 -1.16 -21.04 3.12
C GLN A 703 -2.59 -21.57 3.27
N LYS A 704 -3.61 -20.69 3.16
CA LYS A 704 -5.02 -21.07 3.19
C LYS A 704 -5.49 -21.85 1.95
N THR A 705 -4.95 -21.54 0.77
CA THR A 705 -5.35 -22.18 -0.50
C THR A 705 -4.74 -23.57 -0.64
N LEU A 706 -3.55 -23.78 -0.08
CA LEU A 706 -2.87 -25.08 -0.06
C LEU A 706 -3.65 -26.16 0.73
N THR A 707 -4.53 -25.76 1.64
CA THR A 707 -5.36 -26.70 2.41
C THR A 707 -6.49 -27.34 1.58
N ALA A 708 -6.83 -26.78 0.42
CA ALA A 708 -7.84 -27.33 -0.49
C ALA A 708 -7.34 -28.54 -1.29
N PHE A 709 -6.02 -28.69 -1.41
CA PHE A 709 -5.40 -29.83 -2.11
C PHE A 709 -4.72 -30.79 -1.14
N ASN A 710 -4.80 -32.06 -1.43
CA ASN A 710 -3.97 -33.05 -0.74
C ASN A 710 -2.94 -33.64 -1.71
N ALA A 711 -1.77 -33.97 -1.20
CA ALA A 711 -0.69 -34.54 -1.99
C ALA A 711 -1.06 -35.86 -2.69
N LYS A 712 -2.00 -36.60 -2.15
CA LYS A 712 -2.47 -37.86 -2.71
C LYS A 712 -3.26 -37.67 -4.01
N ASP A 713 -4.14 -36.66 -4.05
CA ASP A 713 -4.92 -36.39 -5.26
C ASP A 713 -4.01 -35.81 -6.36
N LEU A 714 -3.10 -34.93 -6.01
CA LEU A 714 -2.10 -34.42 -6.95
C LEU A 714 -1.20 -35.52 -7.51
N GLN A 715 -0.74 -36.47 -6.71
CA GLN A 715 0.02 -37.63 -7.18
C GLN A 715 -0.80 -38.48 -8.15
N LYS A 716 -2.09 -38.72 -7.84
CA LYS A 716 -3.01 -39.46 -8.72
C LYS A 716 -3.20 -38.75 -10.06
N TRP A 717 -3.42 -37.45 -10.04
CA TRP A 717 -3.59 -36.66 -11.25
C TRP A 717 -2.31 -36.59 -12.11
N LEU A 718 -1.15 -36.39 -11.48
CA LEU A 718 0.14 -36.44 -12.18
C LEU A 718 0.40 -37.82 -12.81
N ALA A 719 0.05 -38.90 -12.13
CA ALA A 719 0.16 -40.24 -12.72
C ALA A 719 -0.78 -40.44 -13.92
N GLN A 720 -1.99 -39.87 -13.89
CA GLN A 720 -2.91 -39.87 -15.03
C GLN A 720 -2.36 -39.04 -16.20
N ALA A 721 -1.84 -37.81 -15.90
CA ALA A 721 -1.23 -36.92 -16.89
C ALA A 721 -0.04 -37.58 -17.62
N GLN A 722 0.80 -38.30 -16.89
CA GLN A 722 1.93 -39.05 -17.46
C GLN A 722 1.49 -40.21 -18.38
N GLN A 723 0.33 -40.85 -18.12
CA GLN A 723 -0.23 -41.90 -18.97
C GLN A 723 -0.73 -41.37 -20.33
N LEU A 724 -1.13 -40.08 -20.39
CA LEU A 724 -1.62 -39.46 -21.62
C LEU A 724 -0.53 -39.09 -22.62
N ASN A 725 0.78 -39.20 -22.26
CA ASN A 725 1.93 -38.90 -23.12
C ASN A 725 1.83 -37.53 -23.84
N LEU A 726 1.34 -36.51 -23.14
CA LEU A 726 1.16 -35.17 -23.69
C LEU A 726 2.51 -34.53 -23.97
N THR A 727 2.75 -34.13 -25.22
CA THR A 727 4.06 -33.60 -25.68
C THR A 727 4.02 -32.13 -26.07
N ASP A 728 2.85 -31.55 -26.14
CA ASP A 728 2.70 -30.13 -26.46
C ASP A 728 3.22 -29.22 -25.33
N VAL A 729 3.62 -27.99 -25.68
CA VAL A 729 4.27 -27.04 -24.75
C VAL A 729 3.35 -26.65 -23.61
N THR A 730 2.05 -26.47 -23.88
CA THR A 730 1.06 -26.04 -22.89
C THR A 730 0.83 -27.13 -21.85
N SER A 731 0.58 -28.36 -22.28
CA SER A 731 0.41 -29.50 -21.38
C SER A 731 1.66 -29.77 -20.51
N GLN A 732 2.85 -29.61 -21.08
CA GLN A 732 4.11 -29.76 -20.34
C GLN A 732 4.33 -28.67 -19.28
N LYS A 733 3.83 -27.46 -19.50
CA LYS A 733 3.83 -26.40 -18.50
C LYS A 733 2.88 -26.72 -17.34
N GLY A 734 1.64 -27.11 -17.64
CA GLY A 734 0.65 -27.48 -16.62
C GLY A 734 1.14 -28.63 -15.76
N ILE A 735 1.74 -29.68 -16.36
CA ILE A 735 2.33 -30.80 -15.61
C ILE A 735 3.43 -30.32 -14.66
N ARG A 736 4.34 -29.45 -15.12
CA ARG A 736 5.41 -28.87 -14.28
C ARG A 736 4.86 -28.06 -13.12
N PHE A 737 3.81 -27.28 -13.35
CA PHE A 737 3.16 -26.52 -12.27
C PHE A 737 2.58 -27.46 -11.19
N LEU A 738 1.87 -28.51 -11.59
CA LEU A 738 1.34 -29.53 -10.66
C LEU A 738 2.45 -30.28 -9.90
N GLU A 739 3.59 -30.54 -10.53
CA GLU A 739 4.78 -31.10 -9.87
C GLU A 739 5.36 -30.15 -8.81
N GLN A 740 5.46 -28.86 -9.10
CA GLN A 740 5.91 -27.86 -8.13
C GLN A 740 4.93 -27.70 -6.97
N LEU A 741 3.63 -27.73 -7.25
CA LEU A 741 2.60 -27.71 -6.23
C LEU A 741 2.70 -28.94 -5.30
N LEU A 742 2.94 -30.12 -5.84
CA LEU A 742 3.15 -31.34 -5.07
C LEU A 742 4.39 -31.23 -4.16
N ILE A 743 5.50 -30.69 -4.66
CA ILE A 743 6.71 -30.46 -3.87
C ILE A 743 6.42 -29.51 -2.69
N THR A 744 5.64 -28.46 -2.93
CA THR A 744 5.26 -27.47 -1.91
C THR A 744 4.36 -28.08 -0.84
N LEU A 745 3.46 -29.01 -1.20
CA LEU A 745 2.55 -29.69 -0.29
C LEU A 745 3.20 -30.88 0.45
N THR A 746 4.42 -31.29 0.06
CA THR A 746 5.11 -32.41 0.70
C THR A 746 5.96 -31.89 1.87
N PRO A 747 5.65 -32.28 3.13
CA PRO A 747 6.41 -31.84 4.29
C PRO A 747 7.87 -32.30 4.24
N LYS A 748 8.78 -31.46 4.74
CA LYS A 748 10.22 -31.82 4.84
C LYS A 748 10.52 -32.76 6.01
N GLU A 749 9.64 -32.82 7.00
CA GLU A 749 9.81 -33.61 8.21
C GLU A 749 8.50 -34.32 8.58
N THR A 750 8.61 -35.54 9.14
CA THR A 750 7.47 -36.25 9.73
C THR A 750 7.22 -35.70 11.13
N VAL A 751 6.00 -35.23 11.42
CA VAL A 751 5.64 -34.59 12.68
C VAL A 751 4.28 -35.09 13.16
N LEU A 752 4.15 -35.34 14.48
CA LEU A 752 2.86 -35.55 15.15
C LEU A 752 2.38 -34.22 15.71
N LEU A 753 1.16 -33.81 15.37
CA LEU A 753 0.59 -32.52 15.77
C LEU A 753 -0.37 -32.67 16.96
N PRO A 754 -0.76 -31.56 17.65
CA PRO A 754 -1.75 -31.62 18.73
C PRO A 754 -3.12 -32.09 18.23
N ASN A 755 -3.78 -32.94 19.00
CA ASN A 755 -5.15 -33.36 18.68
C ASN A 755 -6.16 -32.22 18.89
N TYR A 756 -7.24 -32.24 18.13
CA TYR A 756 -8.32 -31.26 18.26
C TYR A 756 -9.71 -31.91 18.19
N PRO A 757 -10.67 -31.42 18.97
CA PRO A 757 -10.48 -30.52 20.10
C PRO A 757 -9.62 -31.13 21.22
N ASN A 758 -9.00 -30.31 22.05
CA ASN A 758 -8.27 -30.74 23.24
C ASN A 758 -8.43 -29.67 24.34
N PRO A 759 -9.22 -29.85 25.41
CA PRO A 759 -9.91 -31.13 25.80
C PRO A 759 -11.01 -31.55 24.82
N PHE A 760 -11.31 -32.87 24.77
CA PHE A 760 -12.34 -33.39 23.88
C PHE A 760 -13.42 -34.25 24.59
N ASN A 761 -14.58 -34.36 23.98
CA ASN A 761 -15.71 -35.12 24.49
C ASN A 761 -16.69 -35.50 23.36
N PRO A 762 -16.89 -36.75 23.03
CA PRO A 762 -16.08 -37.94 23.34
C PRO A 762 -15.03 -38.23 22.25
N GLU A 763 -14.91 -37.42 21.20
CA GLU A 763 -14.15 -37.69 19.97
C GLU A 763 -13.11 -36.62 19.69
N THR A 764 -12.02 -37.02 19.04
CA THR A 764 -10.93 -36.13 18.64
C THR A 764 -10.27 -36.59 17.35
N TRP A 765 -9.67 -35.63 16.63
CA TRP A 765 -8.81 -35.88 15.47
C TRP A 765 -7.36 -35.69 15.88
N ILE A 766 -6.51 -36.58 15.41
CA ILE A 766 -5.06 -36.60 15.68
C ILE A 766 -4.37 -36.28 14.35
N PRO A 767 -3.95 -35.01 14.12
CA PRO A 767 -3.29 -34.62 12.90
C PRO A 767 -1.80 -34.98 12.93
N TYR A 768 -1.25 -35.21 11.75
CA TYR A 768 0.16 -35.49 11.53
C TYR A 768 0.58 -35.08 10.13
N GLN A 769 1.88 -35.11 9.87
CA GLN A 769 2.45 -34.92 8.53
C GLN A 769 3.55 -35.93 8.28
N LEU A 770 3.71 -36.30 7.00
CA LEU A 770 4.66 -37.32 6.56
C LEU A 770 5.60 -36.73 5.53
N ALA A 771 6.91 -36.78 5.78
CA ALA A 771 7.94 -36.40 4.81
C ALA A 771 8.09 -37.47 3.69
N GLU A 772 7.84 -38.72 4.01
CA GLU A 772 7.95 -39.85 3.07
C GLU A 772 6.72 -40.80 3.20
N PRO A 773 6.35 -41.51 2.13
CA PRO A 773 5.26 -42.49 2.18
C PRO A 773 5.57 -43.60 3.16
N ALA A 774 4.64 -43.94 4.05
CA ALA A 774 4.85 -44.95 5.06
C ALA A 774 3.53 -45.54 5.65
N ASP A 775 3.64 -46.68 6.32
CA ASP A 775 2.57 -47.21 7.16
C ASP A 775 2.48 -46.44 8.47
N VAL A 776 1.28 -45.96 8.79
CA VAL A 776 1.00 -45.11 9.94
C VAL A 776 0.20 -45.87 10.99
N THR A 777 0.72 -45.89 12.21
CA THR A 777 0.03 -46.45 13.38
C THR A 777 0.04 -45.42 14.51
N ILE A 778 -1.12 -45.21 15.14
CA ILE A 778 -1.26 -44.39 16.34
C ILE A 778 -1.76 -45.24 17.50
N GLN A 779 -1.01 -45.26 18.59
CA GLN A 779 -1.34 -45.99 19.79
C GLN A 779 -1.69 -45.02 20.92
N ILE A 780 -2.79 -45.28 21.61
CA ILE A 780 -3.32 -44.44 22.68
C ILE A 780 -3.13 -45.15 24.01
N TYR A 781 -2.54 -44.46 24.99
CA TYR A 781 -2.19 -44.98 26.30
C TYR A 781 -2.86 -44.16 27.41
N ALA A 782 -3.24 -44.83 28.48
CA ALA A 782 -3.60 -44.17 29.74
C ALA A 782 -2.36 -43.61 30.48
N SER A 783 -2.57 -42.84 31.52
CA SER A 783 -1.49 -42.23 32.32
C SER A 783 -0.60 -43.28 33.05
N ASP A 784 -1.06 -44.51 33.21
CA ASP A 784 -0.31 -45.62 33.77
C ASP A 784 0.43 -46.46 32.69
N ALA A 785 0.56 -45.94 31.50
CA ALA A 785 1.16 -46.58 30.33
C ALA A 785 0.42 -47.80 29.78
N LYS A 786 -0.83 -48.02 30.20
CA LYS A 786 -1.67 -49.10 29.66
C LYS A 786 -2.15 -48.72 28.27
N LEU A 787 -1.96 -49.61 27.29
CA LEU A 787 -2.50 -49.44 25.94
C LEU A 787 -4.03 -49.46 25.98
N ILE A 788 -4.67 -48.44 25.42
CA ILE A 788 -6.11 -48.25 25.37
C ILE A 788 -6.67 -48.58 23.99
N ARG A 789 -6.00 -48.08 22.93
CA ARG A 789 -6.47 -48.24 21.55
C ARG A 789 -5.29 -48.18 20.57
N THR A 790 -5.36 -49.03 19.54
CA THR A 790 -4.50 -48.88 18.36
C THR A 790 -5.35 -48.46 17.16
N LEU A 791 -4.95 -47.36 16.53
CA LEU A 791 -5.51 -46.85 15.29
C LEU A 791 -4.55 -47.23 14.16
N ASN A 792 -4.91 -48.24 13.38
CA ASN A 792 -4.14 -48.61 12.18
C ASN A 792 -4.65 -47.78 11.00
N VAL A 793 -3.95 -46.72 10.68
CA VAL A 793 -4.29 -45.82 9.56
C VAL A 793 -3.89 -46.45 8.23
N GLY A 794 -2.87 -47.30 8.24
CA GLY A 794 -2.34 -48.03 7.08
C GLY A 794 -1.34 -47.16 6.29
N TYR A 795 -1.03 -47.63 5.10
CA TYR A 795 -0.08 -46.95 4.19
C TYR A 795 -0.61 -45.61 3.71
N GLN A 796 0.15 -44.53 3.98
CA GLN A 796 -0.16 -43.17 3.60
C GLN A 796 0.98 -42.58 2.78
N PRO A 797 0.70 -41.83 1.68
CA PRO A 797 1.71 -41.09 0.94
C PRO A 797 2.30 -39.94 1.77
N ALA A 798 3.42 -39.36 1.32
CA ALA A 798 3.94 -38.11 1.89
C ALA A 798 2.88 -37.00 1.77
N GLY A 799 2.71 -36.17 2.82
CA GLY A 799 1.70 -35.12 2.80
C GLY A 799 1.24 -34.63 4.17
N LEU A 800 0.28 -33.70 4.16
CA LEU A 800 -0.33 -33.08 5.34
C LEU A 800 -1.67 -33.76 5.68
N TYR A 801 -1.79 -34.34 6.87
CA TYR A 801 -2.98 -35.04 7.38
C TYR A 801 -3.54 -34.24 8.56
N GLN A 802 -4.03 -33.03 8.32
CA GLN A 802 -4.40 -32.07 9.35
C GLN A 802 -5.90 -31.79 9.44
N GLN A 803 -6.65 -32.09 8.40
CA GLN A 803 -8.09 -31.87 8.33
C GLN A 803 -8.89 -33.03 8.90
N ARG A 804 -10.17 -32.82 9.24
CA ARG A 804 -11.04 -33.90 9.86
C ARG A 804 -11.21 -35.12 8.97
N ASP A 805 -11.17 -34.97 7.68
CA ASP A 805 -11.30 -36.03 6.67
C ASP A 805 -10.01 -36.79 6.44
N SER A 806 -8.86 -36.24 6.80
CA SER A 806 -7.53 -36.83 6.59
C SER A 806 -6.79 -37.18 7.87
N ALA A 807 -7.06 -36.53 9.00
CA ALA A 807 -6.46 -36.80 10.29
C ALA A 807 -6.98 -38.14 10.89
N ALA A 808 -6.16 -38.78 11.70
CA ALA A 808 -6.59 -40.00 12.37
C ALA A 808 -7.69 -39.71 13.41
N TYR A 809 -8.76 -40.45 13.36
CA TYR A 809 -9.94 -40.25 14.19
C TYR A 809 -9.99 -41.19 15.37
N TRP A 810 -10.29 -40.72 16.58
CA TRP A 810 -10.56 -41.50 17.76
C TRP A 810 -11.87 -41.07 18.45
N ASN A 811 -12.75 -42.03 18.67
CA ASN A 811 -14.08 -41.84 19.25
C ASN A 811 -14.11 -41.97 20.79
N GLY A 812 -12.97 -41.94 21.48
CA GLY A 812 -12.89 -42.02 22.94
C GLY A 812 -13.23 -43.38 23.52
N LYS A 813 -13.11 -44.50 22.75
CA LYS A 813 -13.38 -45.88 23.19
C LYS A 813 -12.09 -46.70 23.16
N ASN A 814 -12.04 -47.72 24.07
CA ASN A 814 -10.96 -48.72 24.12
C ASN A 814 -11.10 -49.77 23.01
N GLU A 815 -10.21 -50.80 23.00
CA GLU A 815 -10.21 -51.87 21.99
C GLU A 815 -11.49 -52.71 21.98
N VAL A 816 -12.18 -52.84 23.12
CA VAL A 816 -13.44 -53.59 23.24
C VAL A 816 -14.68 -52.72 23.00
N GLY A 817 -14.50 -51.46 22.62
CA GLY A 817 -15.59 -50.56 22.30
C GLY A 817 -16.20 -49.81 23.48
N GLU A 818 -15.65 -49.92 24.68
CA GLU A 818 -16.14 -49.23 25.87
C GLU A 818 -15.60 -47.83 25.98
N PRO A 819 -16.41 -46.83 26.41
CA PRO A 819 -15.97 -45.47 26.60
C PRO A 819 -14.92 -45.38 27.72
N VAL A 820 -13.81 -44.66 27.45
CA VAL A 820 -12.77 -44.48 28.47
C VAL A 820 -13.15 -43.34 29.46
N ALA A 821 -12.57 -43.32 30.66
CA ALA A 821 -12.85 -42.34 31.69
C ALA A 821 -12.29 -40.94 31.34
N SER A 822 -12.81 -39.85 31.97
CA SER A 822 -12.16 -38.54 31.94
C SER A 822 -10.75 -38.61 32.51
N GLY A 823 -9.78 -37.99 31.91
CA GLY A 823 -8.39 -38.01 32.37
C GLY A 823 -7.37 -37.70 31.29
N VAL A 824 -6.11 -37.80 31.67
CA VAL A 824 -4.98 -37.57 30.77
C VAL A 824 -4.63 -38.87 30.06
N TYR A 825 -4.49 -38.79 28.75
CA TYR A 825 -4.05 -39.85 27.86
C TYR A 825 -2.85 -39.39 27.03
N PHE A 826 -2.12 -40.35 26.50
CA PHE A 826 -1.01 -40.12 25.60
C PHE A 826 -1.27 -40.82 24.28
N TYR A 827 -0.91 -40.21 23.17
CA TYR A 827 -0.95 -40.85 21.86
C TYR A 827 0.41 -40.79 21.19
N THR A 828 0.81 -41.94 20.62
CA THR A 828 2.10 -42.13 19.99
C THR A 828 1.92 -42.48 18.54
N LEU A 829 2.47 -41.64 17.66
CA LEU A 829 2.57 -41.94 16.23
C LEU A 829 3.82 -42.75 15.98
N THR A 830 3.68 -43.86 15.22
CA THR A 830 4.80 -44.67 14.73
C THR A 830 4.75 -44.74 13.22
N VAL A 831 5.86 -44.34 12.57
CA VAL A 831 6.02 -44.30 11.12
C VAL A 831 7.44 -44.81 10.81
N GLY A 832 7.60 -46.06 10.38
CA GLY A 832 8.92 -46.67 10.21
C GLY A 832 9.76 -46.57 11.50
N ASN A 833 10.89 -45.89 11.43
CA ASN A 833 11.76 -45.66 12.59
C ASN A 833 11.43 -44.37 13.38
N PHE A 834 10.47 -43.58 12.91
CA PHE A 834 10.06 -42.33 13.59
C PHE A 834 8.97 -42.65 14.61
N THR A 835 9.13 -42.11 15.82
CA THR A 835 8.13 -42.21 16.89
C THR A 835 8.02 -40.87 17.61
N ALA A 836 6.81 -40.36 17.76
CA ALA A 836 6.52 -39.14 18.50
C ALA A 836 5.31 -39.34 19.41
N THR A 837 5.34 -38.80 20.62
CA THR A 837 4.28 -38.93 21.62
C THR A 837 3.80 -37.55 22.07
N ARG A 838 2.47 -37.41 22.18
CA ARG A 838 1.84 -36.18 22.70
C ARG A 838 0.77 -36.53 23.75
N ARG A 839 0.43 -35.54 24.57
CA ARG A 839 -0.58 -35.64 25.63
C ARG A 839 -1.91 -35.08 25.12
N MET A 840 -3.01 -35.67 25.53
CA MET A 840 -4.36 -35.20 25.30
C MET A 840 -5.20 -35.30 26.56
N LEU A 841 -6.28 -34.53 26.66
CA LEU A 841 -7.18 -34.48 27.81
C LEU A 841 -8.60 -34.83 27.39
N ILE A 842 -9.21 -35.84 28.04
CA ILE A 842 -10.64 -36.16 27.92
C ILE A 842 -11.40 -35.47 29.06
N ARG A 843 -12.43 -34.73 28.70
CA ARG A 843 -13.38 -34.14 29.64
C ARG A 843 -14.78 -34.56 29.25
N LYS A 844 -15.39 -35.47 30.05
CA LYS A 844 -16.79 -35.87 29.88
C LYS A 844 -17.73 -34.98 30.68
#